data_583e6f32d318f99d175e2dcff001aa07
#
_entry.id   583e6f32d318f99d175e2dcff001aa07
#
_cell.length_a   1.000
_cell.length_b   1.000
_cell.length_c   1.000
_cell.angle_alpha   90.00
_cell.angle_beta   90.00
_cell.angle_gamma   90.00
#
_symmetry.space_group_name_H-M   'P 1'
#
loop_
_entity.id
_entity.type
_entity.pdbx_description
1 polymer ?
#
loop_
_entity_poly.entity_id
_entity_poly.type
_entity_poly.pdbx_seq_one_letter_code
_entity_poly.pdbx_strand_id
1 'polypeptide(L)'
;MASAMFQWKLIGIVATALIVLAIPIAVVQHHLRRLEPDLPKPGIDAGFVGSERCRVCHQPEYELWKDSNHYHAMEVATEASVRGDFNDATFEHAGVVSRFYRQDGKFFVHTQGPEGRMGDFEVTHTFGWTPLQQYLIPFPGGRMQCLPIAWDVEAKRWYHLYPDQALNPEDWLYWTNAAQNWNGMCAACHSTNLKKNYNVRTATYQTTWSDINVGCEACHGPGSRHVKWAELPELARPPVENYDLPVRTSQLKSREAVELCAPCHSRRAILGDYTHIEPDLLDAMLPSLLTEDLYFPDGQILEEVYVYGSFTQSKMYARDVRCGDCHNVHSIKRVKEGNGLCLQCHRASDYDTYQHHFHKKTGEKGDPITAADGRVLFEVGSGAECVQCHMPGRYYMGVHYRLDHSIRVPRPDLSVKLGVPDACTRCHIDKTSRWADETITKWYGPGRNAHYGEIIQAGRDRRPGAAAGLIRLAEDPLYPVIARATALELLTAYPGEESAAALERALMDDEALIRRTAVAHLPAAEPHRRVRLIAPLLYDPVKAVRVEAAARLAGPSSELLADDQHRVYEKTLQEYVAAMEYSGDFAFGRFNLGNLYATLDQPQRAVENFKAAIQIDDQSYPAKVNLAMLHAQMGRNGEAETLLREVVTAFPELYDVQYSLGLLLAEEKKYLEAETHLASAARGIPDGPRVHFNLGLLYDYLGKGQQAEAALSRAV
;
A
#
# COMPACT_ATOMS: atom_id res chain seq x y z
N MET A 1 45.40 36.02 40.31
CA MET A 1 44.47 35.14 41.06
C MET A 1 43.20 35.88 41.54
N ALA A 2 43.23 37.15 41.95
CA ALA A 2 42.03 37.86 42.41
C ALA A 2 40.90 38.04 41.32
N SER A 3 41.27 38.28 40.05
CA SER A 3 40.32 38.49 38.95
C SER A 3 39.53 37.22 38.62
N ALA A 4 40.17 36.07 38.66
CA ALA A 4 39.51 34.79 38.35
C ALA A 4 38.51 34.38 39.44
N MET A 5 38.85 34.61 40.71
CA MET A 5 37.95 34.38 41.85
C MET A 5 36.69 35.25 41.80
N PHE A 6 36.83 36.50 41.34
CA PHE A 6 35.69 37.42 41.19
C PHE A 6 34.72 36.94 40.05
N GLN A 7 35.26 36.48 38.92
CA GLN A 7 34.44 35.92 37.83
C GLN A 7 33.67 34.66 38.27
N TRP A 8 34.30 33.75 39.00
CA TRP A 8 33.64 32.56 39.51
C TRP A 8 32.54 32.86 40.54
N LYS A 9 32.73 33.88 41.37
CA LYS A 9 31.70 34.34 42.30
C LYS A 9 30.53 35.00 41.57
N LEU A 10 30.79 35.78 40.51
CA LEU A 10 29.73 36.38 39.68
C LEU A 10 28.92 35.33 38.93
N ILE A 11 29.58 34.31 38.32
CA ILE A 11 28.94 33.19 37.68
C ILE A 11 28.07 32.40 38.67
N GLY A 12 28.57 32.15 39.86
CA GLY A 12 27.82 31.51 40.93
C GLY A 12 26.57 32.27 41.34
N ILE A 13 26.66 33.58 41.48
CA ILE A 13 25.54 34.47 41.86
C ILE A 13 24.48 34.47 40.71
N VAL A 14 24.92 34.59 39.46
CA VAL A 14 24.00 34.56 38.28
C VAL A 14 23.34 33.22 38.15
N ALA A 15 24.06 32.12 38.29
CA ALA A 15 23.50 30.77 38.25
C ALA A 15 22.48 30.53 39.38
N THR A 16 22.80 31.00 40.60
CA THR A 16 21.87 30.90 41.74
C THR A 16 20.62 31.75 41.52
N ALA A 17 20.75 32.96 40.98
CA ALA A 17 19.62 33.82 40.65
C ALA A 17 18.74 33.23 39.57
N LEU A 18 19.32 32.59 38.53
CA LEU A 18 18.57 31.89 37.47
C LEU A 18 17.81 30.67 38.03
N ILE A 19 18.42 29.90 38.92
CA ILE A 19 17.76 28.77 39.59
C ILE A 19 16.62 29.24 40.50
N VAL A 20 16.85 30.30 41.29
CA VAL A 20 15.85 30.88 42.19
C VAL A 20 14.67 31.48 41.43
N LEU A 21 14.87 32.00 40.22
CA LEU A 21 13.80 32.48 39.34
C LEU A 21 13.11 31.34 38.56
N ALA A 22 13.84 30.30 38.18
CA ALA A 22 13.30 29.17 37.45
C ALA A 22 12.35 28.29 38.30
N ILE A 23 12.64 28.14 39.60
CA ILE A 23 11.81 27.34 40.50
C ILE A 23 10.39 27.94 40.67
N PRO A 24 10.18 29.22 40.96
CA PRO A 24 8.84 29.80 41.04
C PRO A 24 8.10 29.74 39.69
N ILE A 25 8.81 29.96 38.58
CA ILE A 25 8.21 29.84 37.21
C ILE A 25 7.76 28.43 36.97
N ALA A 26 8.58 27.43 37.27
CA ALA A 26 8.22 26.02 37.11
C ALA A 26 7.05 25.60 38.02
N VAL A 27 7.04 26.11 39.26
CA VAL A 27 5.93 25.87 40.22
C VAL A 27 4.64 26.54 39.74
N VAL A 28 4.74 27.79 39.26
CA VAL A 28 3.56 28.49 38.66
C VAL A 28 3.08 27.79 37.41
N GLN A 29 3.98 27.39 36.51
CA GLN A 29 3.60 26.63 35.33
C GLN A 29 3.00 25.27 35.69
N HIS A 30 3.54 24.58 36.68
CA HIS A 30 2.99 23.33 37.18
C HIS A 30 1.60 23.53 37.84
N HIS A 31 1.43 24.62 38.55
CA HIS A 31 0.15 24.99 39.18
C HIS A 31 -0.88 25.43 38.15
N LEU A 32 -0.48 26.19 37.13
CA LEU A 32 -1.34 26.58 36.02
C LEU A 32 -1.77 25.38 35.18
N ARG A 33 -0.86 24.42 34.96
CA ARG A 33 -1.22 23.14 34.31
C ARG A 33 -2.19 22.27 35.15
N ARG A 34 -2.19 22.41 36.47
CA ARG A 34 -3.17 21.76 37.36
C ARG A 34 -4.48 22.51 37.46
N LEU A 35 -4.51 23.78 37.06
CA LEU A 35 -5.71 24.61 37.01
C LEU A 35 -6.34 24.64 35.62
N GLU A 36 -5.66 24.09 34.58
CA GLU A 36 -6.34 23.75 33.34
C GLU A 36 -7.41 22.69 33.71
N PRO A 37 -8.69 22.99 33.52
CA PRO A 37 -9.70 21.99 33.77
C PRO A 37 -9.36 20.77 32.90
N ASP A 38 -9.41 19.55 33.45
CA ASP A 38 -9.38 18.31 32.71
C ASP A 38 -10.60 18.36 31.76
N LEU A 39 -10.39 18.92 30.56
CA LEU A 39 -11.42 18.96 29.55
C LEU A 39 -11.69 17.51 29.14
N PRO A 40 -12.97 17.11 29.10
CA PRO A 40 -13.30 15.76 28.62
C PRO A 40 -12.65 15.56 27.27
N LYS A 41 -11.84 14.51 27.14
CA LYS A 41 -11.28 14.12 25.85
C LYS A 41 -12.42 13.95 24.86
N PRO A 42 -12.26 14.39 23.59
CA PRO A 42 -13.27 14.18 22.56
C PRO A 42 -13.65 12.69 22.53
N GLY A 43 -14.93 12.37 22.70
CA GLY A 43 -15.34 11.02 23.01
C GLY A 43 -15.26 10.07 21.84
N ILE A 44 -14.79 8.87 22.10
CA ILE A 44 -14.80 7.73 21.18
C ILE A 44 -16.25 7.35 20.77
N ASP A 45 -17.27 7.83 21.50
CA ASP A 45 -18.69 7.60 21.33
C ASP A 45 -19.42 8.62 20.44
N ALA A 46 -18.68 9.52 19.77
CA ALA A 46 -19.26 10.45 18.81
C ALA A 46 -19.76 9.68 17.56
N GLY A 47 -20.97 10.01 17.11
CA GLY A 47 -21.56 9.48 15.88
C GLY A 47 -21.30 10.39 14.68
N PHE A 48 -21.41 9.83 13.49
CA PHE A 48 -21.39 10.60 12.22
C PHE A 48 -22.74 11.28 11.98
N VAL A 49 -22.72 12.47 11.41
CA VAL A 49 -23.91 13.30 11.17
C VAL A 49 -24.15 13.64 9.68
N GLY A 50 -23.12 13.38 8.84
CA GLY A 50 -23.14 13.68 7.41
C GLY A 50 -22.80 15.15 7.08
N SER A 51 -22.21 15.34 5.91
CA SER A 51 -21.67 16.64 5.45
C SER A 51 -22.73 17.73 5.30
N GLU A 52 -23.99 17.39 4.98
CA GLU A 52 -25.09 18.35 4.90
C GLU A 52 -25.36 19.05 6.24
N ARG A 53 -25.10 18.38 7.36
CA ARG A 53 -25.24 18.97 8.67
C ARG A 53 -24.17 20.03 8.94
N CYS A 54 -22.97 19.84 8.41
CA CYS A 54 -21.84 20.77 8.54
C CYS A 54 -22.09 22.08 7.77
N ARG A 55 -22.75 22.00 6.61
CA ARG A 55 -23.04 23.14 5.72
C ARG A 55 -23.70 24.31 6.44
N VAL A 56 -24.55 24.03 7.41
CA VAL A 56 -25.34 25.07 8.10
C VAL A 56 -24.45 26.14 8.76
N CYS A 57 -23.25 25.75 9.24
CA CYS A 57 -22.31 26.64 9.91
C CYS A 57 -21.01 26.86 9.11
N HIS A 58 -20.62 25.92 8.23
CA HIS A 58 -19.36 25.91 7.48
C HIS A 58 -19.60 26.03 5.96
N GLN A 59 -20.47 26.95 5.55
CA GLN A 59 -20.83 27.09 4.14
C GLN A 59 -19.64 27.40 3.21
N PRO A 60 -18.65 28.26 3.57
CA PRO A 60 -17.52 28.53 2.69
C PRO A 60 -16.68 27.28 2.39
N GLU A 61 -16.41 26.46 3.40
CA GLU A 61 -15.66 25.21 3.27
C GLU A 61 -16.47 24.17 2.49
N TYR A 62 -17.78 24.11 2.75
CA TYR A 62 -18.70 23.23 2.03
C TYR A 62 -18.74 23.52 0.54
N GLU A 63 -18.84 24.80 0.12
CA GLU A 63 -18.83 25.18 -1.30
C GLU A 63 -17.50 24.84 -1.98
N LEU A 64 -16.36 25.02 -1.30
CA LEU A 64 -15.05 24.59 -1.81
C LEU A 64 -14.98 23.07 -2.01
N TRP A 65 -15.50 22.31 -1.05
CA TRP A 65 -15.54 20.85 -1.09
C TRP A 65 -16.48 20.32 -2.17
N LYS A 66 -17.65 20.94 -2.35
CA LYS A 66 -18.66 20.55 -3.32
C LYS A 66 -18.15 20.54 -4.77
N ASP A 67 -17.18 21.42 -5.09
CA ASP A 67 -16.55 21.46 -6.40
C ASP A 67 -15.34 20.52 -6.53
N SER A 68 -15.05 19.71 -5.51
CA SER A 68 -13.86 18.86 -5.45
C SER A 68 -14.12 17.44 -5.94
N ASN A 69 -13.04 16.74 -6.34
CA ASN A 69 -13.11 15.29 -6.61
C ASN A 69 -13.45 14.46 -5.36
N HIS A 70 -13.32 14.99 -4.15
CA HIS A 70 -13.76 14.32 -2.92
C HIS A 70 -15.31 14.27 -2.86
N TYR A 71 -15.99 15.36 -3.21
CA TYR A 71 -17.44 15.36 -3.30
C TYR A 71 -17.94 14.40 -4.38
N HIS A 72 -17.31 14.45 -5.55
CA HIS A 72 -17.65 13.60 -6.69
C HIS A 72 -16.96 12.22 -6.67
N ALA A 73 -16.39 11.83 -5.53
CA ALA A 73 -15.74 10.54 -5.41
C ALA A 73 -16.71 9.40 -5.72
N MET A 74 -17.98 9.54 -5.31
CA MET A 74 -19.10 8.67 -5.67
C MET A 74 -20.41 9.43 -5.57
N GLU A 75 -21.34 9.17 -6.49
CA GLU A 75 -22.68 9.76 -6.52
C GLU A 75 -23.70 8.74 -7.02
N VAL A 76 -24.98 8.95 -6.68
CA VAL A 76 -26.09 8.25 -7.33
C VAL A 76 -26.15 8.70 -8.80
N ALA A 77 -26.36 7.75 -9.72
CA ALA A 77 -26.45 8.04 -11.14
C ALA A 77 -27.71 8.90 -11.45
N THR A 78 -27.49 10.14 -11.85
CA THR A 78 -28.52 11.12 -12.21
C THR A 78 -28.08 11.86 -13.47
N GLU A 79 -28.99 12.65 -14.06
CA GLU A 79 -28.64 13.53 -15.20
C GLU A 79 -27.53 14.54 -14.86
N ALA A 80 -27.37 14.91 -13.60
CA ALA A 80 -26.34 15.84 -13.15
C ALA A 80 -24.98 15.16 -12.88
N SER A 81 -25.00 13.93 -12.40
CA SER A 81 -23.78 13.20 -12.00
C SER A 81 -23.15 12.36 -13.13
N VAL A 82 -23.94 11.89 -14.11
CA VAL A 82 -23.47 11.08 -15.23
C VAL A 82 -22.81 11.97 -16.30
N ARG A 83 -21.53 11.72 -16.57
CA ARG A 83 -20.73 12.46 -17.57
C ARG A 83 -20.67 11.75 -18.92
N GLY A 84 -20.82 10.42 -18.94
CA GLY A 84 -20.76 9.60 -20.13
C GLY A 84 -21.93 9.77 -21.07
N ASP A 85 -21.71 9.48 -22.33
CA ASP A 85 -22.77 9.52 -23.35
C ASP A 85 -23.62 8.24 -23.31
N PHE A 86 -24.84 8.38 -22.77
CA PHE A 86 -25.86 7.33 -22.73
C PHE A 86 -26.99 7.56 -23.77
N ASN A 87 -26.72 8.25 -24.88
CA ASN A 87 -27.67 8.46 -25.96
C ASN A 87 -27.47 7.42 -27.07
N ASP A 88 -27.67 6.15 -26.74
CA ASP A 88 -27.44 5.00 -27.64
C ASP A 88 -26.01 4.88 -28.17
N ALA A 89 -25.02 5.41 -27.43
CA ALA A 89 -23.61 5.33 -27.79
C ALA A 89 -23.12 3.87 -27.71
N THR A 90 -22.23 3.51 -28.62
CA THR A 90 -21.61 2.18 -28.67
C THR A 90 -20.10 2.25 -28.49
N PHE A 91 -19.55 1.20 -27.88
CA PHE A 91 -18.10 1.01 -27.72
C PHE A 91 -17.76 -0.46 -27.95
N GLU A 92 -16.74 -0.72 -28.77
CA GLU A 92 -16.27 -2.06 -29.07
C GLU A 92 -14.90 -2.30 -28.43
N HIS A 93 -14.78 -3.45 -27.74
CA HIS A 93 -13.51 -3.93 -27.18
C HIS A 93 -13.46 -5.46 -27.24
N ALA A 94 -12.34 -6.02 -27.72
CA ALA A 94 -12.11 -7.47 -27.80
C ALA A 94 -13.27 -8.27 -28.46
N GLY A 95 -13.92 -7.67 -29.48
CA GLY A 95 -15.04 -8.27 -30.19
C GLY A 95 -16.40 -8.15 -29.49
N VAL A 96 -16.45 -7.51 -28.33
CA VAL A 96 -17.70 -7.22 -27.61
C VAL A 96 -18.14 -5.79 -27.90
N VAL A 97 -19.34 -5.63 -28.46
CA VAL A 97 -19.97 -4.32 -28.67
C VAL A 97 -20.87 -4.01 -27.48
N SER A 98 -20.49 -3.02 -26.68
CA SER A 98 -21.28 -2.51 -25.57
C SER A 98 -22.11 -1.29 -26.03
N ARG A 99 -23.37 -1.18 -25.57
CA ARG A 99 -24.26 -0.07 -25.88
C ARG A 99 -24.69 0.62 -24.59
N PHE A 100 -24.58 1.94 -24.55
CA PHE A 100 -24.96 2.78 -23.42
C PHE A 100 -26.24 3.54 -23.77
N TYR A 101 -27.29 3.35 -22.97
CA TYR A 101 -28.59 3.93 -23.29
C TYR A 101 -29.37 4.31 -22.04
N ARG A 102 -30.47 5.04 -22.24
CA ARG A 102 -31.42 5.46 -21.21
C ARG A 102 -32.76 4.80 -21.41
N GLN A 103 -33.38 4.40 -20.31
CA GLN A 103 -34.75 3.89 -20.30
C GLN A 103 -35.43 4.31 -19.00
N ASP A 104 -36.63 4.88 -19.08
CA ASP A 104 -37.46 5.28 -17.94
C ASP A 104 -36.70 6.17 -16.90
N GLY A 105 -35.85 7.08 -17.41
CA GLY A 105 -35.03 7.97 -16.59
C GLY A 105 -33.84 7.32 -15.89
N LYS A 106 -33.53 6.07 -16.22
CA LYS A 106 -32.39 5.31 -15.71
C LYS A 106 -31.32 5.09 -16.78
N PHE A 107 -30.12 4.77 -16.38
CA PHE A 107 -28.95 4.52 -17.23
C PHE A 107 -28.67 3.03 -17.31
N PHE A 108 -28.41 2.53 -18.51
CA PHE A 108 -28.15 1.12 -18.77
C PHE A 108 -26.92 0.91 -19.66
N VAL A 109 -26.26 -0.18 -19.46
CA VAL A 109 -25.28 -0.73 -20.41
C VAL A 109 -25.70 -2.12 -20.85
N HIS A 110 -25.81 -2.34 -22.16
CA HIS A 110 -25.92 -3.65 -22.77
C HIS A 110 -24.53 -4.16 -23.10
N THR A 111 -24.05 -5.16 -22.38
CA THR A 111 -22.68 -5.67 -22.53
C THR A 111 -22.60 -7.13 -22.11
N GLN A 112 -21.41 -7.73 -22.27
CA GLN A 112 -21.14 -9.09 -21.82
C GLN A 112 -21.02 -9.13 -20.30
N GLY A 113 -21.86 -9.93 -19.65
CA GLY A 113 -21.95 -10.13 -18.21
C GLY A 113 -21.36 -11.45 -17.74
N PRO A 114 -21.87 -12.01 -16.62
CA PRO A 114 -21.41 -13.29 -16.09
C PRO A 114 -21.48 -14.41 -17.15
N GLU A 115 -20.53 -15.33 -17.08
CA GLU A 115 -20.44 -16.48 -18.02
C GLU A 115 -20.34 -16.06 -19.51
N GLY A 116 -19.94 -14.80 -19.78
CA GLY A 116 -19.80 -14.30 -21.13
C GLY A 116 -21.10 -14.01 -21.88
N ARG A 117 -22.25 -13.98 -21.20
CA ARG A 117 -23.57 -13.73 -21.82
C ARG A 117 -23.86 -12.24 -21.92
N MET A 118 -24.38 -11.81 -23.06
CA MET A 118 -24.88 -10.45 -23.23
C MET A 118 -26.11 -10.20 -22.35
N GLY A 119 -26.17 -9.03 -21.73
CA GLY A 119 -27.27 -8.63 -20.86
C GLY A 119 -27.36 -7.10 -20.68
N ASP A 120 -28.50 -6.65 -20.17
CA ASP A 120 -28.75 -5.26 -19.84
C ASP A 120 -28.54 -5.05 -18.34
N PHE A 121 -27.68 -4.09 -17.99
CA PHE A 121 -27.29 -3.81 -16.62
C PHE A 121 -27.61 -2.36 -16.27
N GLU A 122 -28.39 -2.14 -15.19
CA GLU A 122 -28.67 -0.79 -14.68
C GLU A 122 -27.45 -0.19 -13.99
N VAL A 123 -27.05 0.99 -14.41
CA VAL A 123 -26.04 1.81 -13.74
C VAL A 123 -26.70 2.60 -12.63
N THR A 124 -26.36 2.32 -11.39
CA THR A 124 -26.98 2.98 -10.22
C THR A 124 -26.13 4.06 -9.59
N HIS A 125 -24.82 3.99 -9.77
CA HIS A 125 -23.90 4.99 -9.23
C HIS A 125 -22.77 5.29 -10.23
N THR A 126 -22.24 6.51 -10.10
CA THR A 126 -21.00 6.94 -10.74
C THR A 126 -19.91 7.06 -9.68
N PHE A 127 -18.64 6.89 -10.06
CA PHE A 127 -17.52 7.25 -9.20
C PHE A 127 -16.36 7.83 -10.02
N GLY A 128 -15.71 8.86 -9.45
CA GLY A 128 -14.82 9.74 -10.17
C GLY A 128 -15.58 10.80 -10.98
N TRP A 129 -14.92 11.93 -11.25
CA TRP A 129 -15.47 13.09 -11.91
C TRP A 129 -14.60 13.59 -13.06
N THR A 130 -13.30 13.71 -12.82
CA THR A 130 -12.28 14.12 -13.80
C THR A 130 -10.93 13.50 -13.42
N PRO A 131 -10.11 13.06 -14.38
CA PRO A 131 -10.28 13.08 -15.83
C PRO A 131 -11.17 11.96 -16.37
N LEU A 132 -11.55 10.99 -15.52
CA LEU A 132 -12.37 9.84 -15.93
C LEU A 132 -13.55 9.64 -14.97
N GLN A 133 -14.59 8.99 -15.49
CA GLN A 133 -15.72 8.54 -14.69
C GLN A 133 -16.01 7.06 -14.98
N GLN A 134 -16.21 6.28 -13.91
CA GLN A 134 -16.63 4.88 -13.97
C GLN A 134 -18.05 4.70 -13.43
N TYR A 135 -18.59 3.50 -13.61
CA TYR A 135 -20.00 3.21 -13.36
C TYR A 135 -20.14 1.94 -12.53
N LEU A 136 -21.07 1.97 -11.56
CA LEU A 136 -21.34 0.85 -10.68
C LEU A 136 -22.68 0.19 -11.00
N ILE A 137 -22.66 -1.12 -11.01
CA ILE A 137 -23.76 -1.99 -11.34
C ILE A 137 -24.03 -2.92 -10.15
N PRO A 138 -25.27 -2.95 -9.61
CA PRO A 138 -25.63 -3.84 -8.51
C PRO A 138 -25.73 -5.30 -8.99
N PHE A 139 -25.23 -6.20 -8.16
CA PHE A 139 -25.27 -7.64 -8.39
C PHE A 139 -25.86 -8.39 -7.18
N PRO A 140 -26.29 -9.65 -7.34
CA PRO A 140 -26.81 -10.47 -6.24
C PRO A 140 -25.83 -10.55 -5.05
N GLY A 141 -26.38 -10.69 -3.85
CA GLY A 141 -25.57 -10.76 -2.62
C GLY A 141 -25.05 -9.41 -2.13
N GLY A 142 -25.61 -8.28 -2.58
CA GLY A 142 -25.20 -6.94 -2.18
C GLY A 142 -23.89 -6.48 -2.80
N ARG A 143 -23.40 -7.19 -3.81
CA ARG A 143 -22.20 -6.78 -4.57
C ARG A 143 -22.50 -5.59 -5.45
N MET A 144 -21.53 -4.68 -5.57
CA MET A 144 -21.52 -3.62 -6.55
C MET A 144 -20.28 -3.81 -7.43
N GLN A 145 -20.49 -4.01 -8.73
CA GLN A 145 -19.42 -4.26 -9.68
C GLN A 145 -19.09 -3.01 -10.47
N CYS A 146 -17.79 -2.76 -10.62
CA CYS A 146 -17.27 -1.66 -11.40
C CYS A 146 -17.13 -2.06 -12.86
N LEU A 147 -17.75 -1.30 -13.75
CA LEU A 147 -17.60 -1.52 -15.18
C LEU A 147 -16.18 -1.12 -15.63
N PRO A 148 -15.44 -1.95 -16.40
CA PRO A 148 -14.11 -1.61 -16.89
C PRO A 148 -14.13 -0.65 -18.08
N ILE A 149 -15.30 -0.33 -18.62
CA ILE A 149 -15.49 0.68 -19.65
C ILE A 149 -15.79 1.99 -18.94
N ALA A 150 -14.88 2.97 -19.09
CA ALA A 150 -14.91 4.26 -18.43
C ALA A 150 -15.13 5.39 -19.46
N TRP A 151 -15.57 6.54 -18.97
CA TRP A 151 -15.70 7.75 -19.74
C TRP A 151 -14.49 8.67 -19.55
N ASP A 152 -13.77 8.95 -20.64
CA ASP A 152 -12.74 9.99 -20.70
C ASP A 152 -13.45 11.34 -20.79
N VAL A 153 -13.41 12.11 -19.71
CA VAL A 153 -14.18 13.36 -19.58
C VAL A 153 -13.62 14.47 -20.47
N GLU A 154 -12.32 14.48 -20.71
CA GLU A 154 -11.64 15.49 -21.53
C GLU A 154 -11.81 15.19 -23.02
N ALA A 155 -11.52 13.95 -23.43
CA ALA A 155 -11.64 13.52 -24.82
C ALA A 155 -13.09 13.20 -25.23
N LYS A 156 -14.05 13.18 -24.29
CA LYS A 156 -15.47 12.86 -24.51
C LYS A 156 -15.69 11.56 -25.28
N ARG A 157 -15.08 10.48 -24.79
CA ARG A 157 -15.15 9.15 -25.39
C ARG A 157 -15.19 8.04 -24.35
N TRP A 158 -15.80 6.91 -24.73
CA TRP A 158 -15.69 5.66 -24.02
C TRP A 158 -14.33 5.02 -24.28
N TYR A 159 -13.75 4.37 -23.29
CA TYR A 159 -12.52 3.58 -23.43
C TYR A 159 -12.50 2.45 -22.40
N HIS A 160 -11.69 1.43 -22.66
CA HIS A 160 -11.51 0.30 -21.75
C HIS A 160 -10.28 0.52 -20.87
N LEU A 161 -10.39 0.23 -19.57
CA LEU A 161 -9.28 0.41 -18.61
C LEU A 161 -8.09 -0.52 -18.90
N TYR A 162 -8.36 -1.66 -19.50
CA TYR A 162 -7.37 -2.67 -19.88
C TYR A 162 -7.40 -2.89 -21.41
N PRO A 163 -6.94 -1.92 -22.22
CA PRO A 163 -7.16 -1.93 -23.68
C PRO A 163 -6.45 -3.09 -24.38
N ASP A 164 -5.35 -3.57 -23.81
CA ASP A 164 -4.53 -4.63 -24.40
C ASP A 164 -4.88 -6.04 -23.88
N GLN A 165 -5.95 -6.18 -23.10
CA GLN A 165 -6.35 -7.43 -22.47
C GLN A 165 -7.75 -7.85 -22.92
N ALA A 166 -7.87 -9.09 -23.38
CA ALA A 166 -9.15 -9.78 -23.62
C ALA A 166 -9.38 -10.74 -22.44
N LEU A 167 -10.07 -10.24 -21.39
CA LEU A 167 -10.32 -11.02 -20.18
C LEU A 167 -11.45 -12.03 -20.39
N ASN A 168 -11.24 -13.27 -19.95
CA ASN A 168 -12.26 -14.30 -19.94
C ASN A 168 -13.19 -14.11 -18.72
N PRO A 169 -14.47 -14.54 -18.82
CA PRO A 169 -15.42 -14.45 -17.70
C PRO A 169 -14.98 -15.18 -16.41
N GLU A 170 -14.08 -16.15 -16.52
CA GLU A 170 -13.51 -16.91 -15.40
C GLU A 170 -12.31 -16.19 -14.74
N ASP A 171 -11.71 -15.21 -15.44
CA ASP A 171 -10.57 -14.44 -14.90
C ASP A 171 -11.00 -13.60 -13.69
N TRP A 172 -10.19 -13.61 -12.65
CA TRP A 172 -10.49 -12.82 -11.44
C TRP A 172 -10.57 -11.30 -11.72
N LEU A 173 -9.86 -10.80 -12.75
CA LEU A 173 -9.92 -9.39 -13.22
C LEU A 173 -11.17 -9.08 -14.04
N TYR A 174 -11.93 -10.11 -14.48
CA TYR A 174 -13.15 -9.87 -15.23
C TYR A 174 -14.15 -9.05 -14.42
N TRP A 175 -14.86 -8.13 -15.07
CA TRP A 175 -15.60 -7.08 -14.36
C TRP A 175 -16.73 -7.59 -13.43
N THR A 176 -17.21 -8.80 -13.61
CA THR A 176 -18.21 -9.39 -12.69
C THR A 176 -17.58 -10.13 -11.51
N ASN A 177 -16.23 -10.22 -11.44
CA ASN A 177 -15.49 -11.00 -10.46
C ASN A 177 -14.85 -10.12 -9.36
N ALA A 178 -14.10 -10.73 -8.47
CA ALA A 178 -13.65 -10.13 -7.21
C ALA A 178 -12.80 -8.86 -7.37
N ALA A 179 -11.94 -8.78 -8.41
CA ALA A 179 -11.06 -7.63 -8.61
C ALA A 179 -11.81 -6.33 -8.98
N GLN A 180 -13.02 -6.43 -9.52
CA GLN A 180 -13.85 -5.29 -9.87
C GLN A 180 -15.02 -5.10 -8.88
N ASN A 181 -14.96 -5.77 -7.72
CA ASN A 181 -15.94 -5.59 -6.67
C ASN A 181 -15.69 -4.30 -5.90
N TRP A 182 -16.59 -3.33 -6.06
CA TRP A 182 -16.48 -2.03 -5.41
C TRP A 182 -16.46 -2.12 -3.88
N ASN A 183 -17.28 -3.01 -3.28
CA ASN A 183 -17.42 -3.12 -1.82
C ASN A 183 -16.08 -3.39 -1.10
N GLY A 184 -15.23 -4.23 -1.71
CA GLY A 184 -13.93 -4.59 -1.17
C GLY A 184 -12.76 -3.73 -1.66
N MET A 185 -12.81 -3.30 -2.94
CA MET A 185 -11.67 -2.66 -3.61
C MET A 185 -11.70 -1.13 -3.53
N CYS A 186 -12.88 -0.51 -3.72
CA CYS A 186 -12.98 0.92 -4.01
C CYS A 186 -13.63 1.72 -2.87
N ALA A 187 -14.64 1.11 -2.21
CA ALA A 187 -15.54 1.77 -1.28
C ALA A 187 -14.85 2.53 -0.15
N ALA A 188 -13.79 1.95 0.42
CA ALA A 188 -13.06 2.54 1.54
C ALA A 188 -12.41 3.90 1.22
N CYS A 189 -12.09 4.16 -0.06
CA CYS A 189 -11.53 5.45 -0.52
C CYS A 189 -12.59 6.40 -1.08
N HIS A 190 -13.77 5.88 -1.44
CA HIS A 190 -14.80 6.62 -2.15
C HIS A 190 -16.03 6.93 -1.30
N SER A 191 -16.03 6.59 -0.01
CA SER A 191 -17.12 6.87 0.92
C SER A 191 -16.58 7.22 2.31
N THR A 192 -17.43 7.75 3.19
CA THR A 192 -17.10 8.12 4.57
C THR A 192 -17.69 7.11 5.55
N ASN A 193 -16.92 6.66 6.52
CA ASN A 193 -17.32 5.69 7.55
C ASN A 193 -17.92 4.42 6.94
N LEU A 194 -17.19 3.85 5.99
CA LEU A 194 -17.59 2.60 5.35
C LEU A 194 -17.70 1.48 6.38
N LYS A 195 -18.83 0.76 6.36
CA LYS A 195 -19.00 -0.53 7.01
C LYS A 195 -19.19 -1.56 5.90
N LYS A 196 -18.14 -2.34 5.62
CA LYS A 196 -18.17 -3.33 4.54
C LYS A 196 -19.22 -4.40 4.79
N ASN A 197 -19.36 -4.85 6.04
CA ASN A 197 -20.32 -5.85 6.49
C ASN A 197 -20.35 -7.10 5.59
N TYR A 198 -19.15 -7.57 5.21
CA TYR A 198 -19.01 -8.79 4.43
C TYR A 198 -19.24 -10.01 5.33
N ASN A 199 -20.11 -10.90 4.89
CA ASN A 199 -20.35 -12.17 5.57
C ASN A 199 -19.54 -13.27 4.88
N VAL A 200 -18.49 -13.75 5.54
CA VAL A 200 -17.58 -14.77 5.00
C VAL A 200 -18.23 -16.14 4.74
N ARG A 201 -19.37 -16.46 5.39
CA ARG A 201 -20.06 -17.75 5.22
C ARG A 201 -20.99 -17.76 4.02
N THR A 202 -21.67 -16.63 3.77
CA THR A 202 -22.64 -16.51 2.68
C THR A 202 -22.09 -15.81 1.45
N ALA A 203 -20.86 -15.26 1.54
CA ALA A 203 -20.22 -14.44 0.53
C ALA A 203 -21.09 -13.24 0.08
N THR A 204 -21.74 -12.57 1.05
CA THR A 204 -22.67 -11.46 0.81
C THR A 204 -22.23 -10.20 1.52
N TYR A 205 -22.67 -9.05 1.02
CA TYR A 205 -22.38 -7.74 1.58
C TYR A 205 -23.66 -7.06 2.07
N GLN A 206 -23.54 -6.30 3.16
CA GLN A 206 -24.53 -5.35 3.66
C GLN A 206 -23.84 -4.00 3.89
N THR A 207 -23.12 -3.54 2.87
CA THR A 207 -22.27 -2.35 2.94
C THR A 207 -23.09 -1.11 3.21
N THR A 208 -22.63 -0.30 4.18
CA THR A 208 -23.23 0.98 4.56
C THR A 208 -22.14 2.04 4.70
N TRP A 209 -22.53 3.30 4.65
CA TRP A 209 -21.68 4.49 4.81
C TRP A 209 -22.45 5.63 5.48
N SER A 210 -21.73 6.63 5.98
CA SER A 210 -22.35 7.87 6.50
C SER A 210 -22.55 8.91 5.41
N ASP A 211 -21.52 9.18 4.58
CA ASP A 211 -21.63 9.89 3.31
C ASP A 211 -21.23 8.97 2.16
N ILE A 212 -21.96 9.06 1.04
CA ILE A 212 -21.70 8.29 -0.17
C ILE A 212 -20.33 8.59 -0.79
N ASN A 213 -19.76 9.74 -0.48
CA ASN A 213 -18.49 10.28 -0.98
C ASN A 213 -17.51 10.53 0.17
N VAL A 214 -16.37 11.18 -0.12
CA VAL A 214 -15.40 11.60 0.89
C VAL A 214 -15.87 12.91 1.51
N GLY A 215 -16.67 12.80 2.57
CA GLY A 215 -17.30 13.93 3.27
C GLY A 215 -16.39 14.59 4.31
N CYS A 216 -16.97 15.59 5.00
CA CYS A 216 -16.27 16.37 6.02
C CYS A 216 -15.68 15.48 7.14
N GLU A 217 -16.47 14.51 7.59
CA GLU A 217 -16.12 13.63 8.69
C GLU A 217 -15.06 12.57 8.34
N ALA A 218 -14.71 12.42 7.06
CA ALA A 218 -13.56 11.60 6.65
C ALA A 218 -12.21 12.18 7.12
N CYS A 219 -12.15 13.50 7.33
CA CYS A 219 -10.96 14.20 7.80
C CYS A 219 -11.10 14.73 9.23
N HIS A 220 -12.31 15.15 9.61
CA HIS A 220 -12.58 15.76 10.92
C HIS A 220 -13.03 14.76 11.98
N GLY A 221 -13.32 13.51 11.58
CA GLY A 221 -13.91 12.49 12.43
C GLY A 221 -15.39 12.76 12.73
N PRO A 222 -16.05 11.86 13.50
CA PRO A 222 -17.48 11.94 13.79
C PRO A 222 -17.87 13.21 14.54
N GLY A 223 -18.83 13.97 13.98
CA GLY A 223 -19.15 15.33 14.39
C GLY A 223 -20.32 15.50 15.35
N SER A 224 -21.00 14.42 15.80
CA SER A 224 -22.25 14.55 16.57
C SER A 224 -22.10 15.33 17.89
N ARG A 225 -20.96 15.24 18.54
CA ARG A 225 -20.67 15.98 19.78
C ARG A 225 -20.39 17.44 19.50
N HIS A 226 -19.59 17.71 18.45
CA HIS A 226 -19.34 19.08 17.98
C HIS A 226 -20.63 19.80 17.62
N VAL A 227 -21.52 19.17 16.87
CA VAL A 227 -22.81 19.78 16.48
C VAL A 227 -23.64 20.13 17.73
N LYS A 228 -23.79 19.19 18.68
CA LYS A 228 -24.49 19.44 19.94
C LYS A 228 -23.88 20.61 20.73
N TRP A 229 -22.55 20.66 20.80
CA TRP A 229 -21.84 21.76 21.46
C TRP A 229 -22.04 23.10 20.74
N ALA A 230 -21.95 23.10 19.41
CA ALA A 230 -22.08 24.33 18.60
C ALA A 230 -23.52 24.88 18.58
N GLU A 231 -24.54 24.05 18.75
CA GLU A 231 -25.96 24.46 18.85
C GLU A 231 -26.30 25.14 20.17
N LEU A 232 -25.46 25.00 21.20
CA LEU A 232 -25.65 25.75 22.45
C LEU A 232 -25.42 27.25 22.21
N PRO A 233 -26.18 28.12 22.90
CA PRO A 233 -25.87 29.55 22.94
C PRO A 233 -24.40 29.77 23.34
N GLU A 234 -23.71 30.71 22.72
CA GLU A 234 -22.26 30.91 22.90
C GLU A 234 -21.83 30.97 24.38
N LEU A 235 -22.59 31.70 25.19
CA LEU A 235 -22.32 31.82 26.62
C LEU A 235 -22.61 30.54 27.45
N ALA A 236 -23.31 29.58 26.86
CA ALA A 236 -23.64 28.31 27.51
C ALA A 236 -22.74 27.16 27.02
N ARG A 237 -21.84 27.42 26.10
CA ARG A 237 -20.91 26.39 25.61
C ARG A 237 -19.88 26.07 26.68
N PRO A 238 -19.80 24.81 27.13
CA PRO A 238 -18.74 24.42 28.06
C PRO A 238 -17.38 24.49 27.33
N PRO A 239 -16.28 24.76 28.04
CA PRO A 239 -14.96 24.63 27.48
C PRO A 239 -14.70 23.16 27.15
N VAL A 240 -14.34 22.89 25.89
CA VAL A 240 -14.03 21.56 25.38
C VAL A 240 -12.77 21.61 24.54
N GLU A 241 -12.05 20.49 24.46
CA GLU A 241 -10.90 20.38 23.60
C GLU A 241 -11.35 20.30 22.14
N ASN A 242 -10.65 21.01 21.24
CA ASN A 242 -10.85 20.94 19.78
C ASN A 242 -12.33 21.09 19.33
N TYR A 243 -13.10 21.95 19.98
CA TYR A 243 -14.52 22.12 19.67
C TYR A 243 -15.35 20.83 19.76
N ASP A 244 -14.91 19.87 20.56
CA ASP A 244 -15.45 18.51 20.72
C ASP A 244 -15.40 17.65 19.43
N LEU A 245 -14.46 17.95 18.52
CA LEU A 245 -14.08 17.09 17.40
C LEU A 245 -12.91 16.19 17.76
N PRO A 246 -12.92 14.91 17.38
CA PRO A 246 -11.83 13.99 17.72
C PRO A 246 -10.52 14.29 16.99
N VAL A 247 -10.57 14.84 15.76
CA VAL A 247 -9.38 15.12 14.94
C VAL A 247 -9.06 16.61 14.96
N ARG A 248 -7.87 16.96 15.42
CA ARG A 248 -7.39 18.36 15.53
C ARG A 248 -6.62 18.76 14.28
N THR A 249 -7.31 18.88 13.14
CA THR A 249 -6.69 19.10 11.81
C THR A 249 -5.76 20.31 11.73
N SER A 250 -6.02 21.39 12.48
CA SER A 250 -5.20 22.61 12.49
C SER A 250 -3.84 22.48 13.19
N GLN A 251 -3.65 21.46 14.01
CA GLN A 251 -2.45 21.27 14.85
C GLN A 251 -1.67 19.98 14.52
N LEU A 252 -2.07 19.25 13.48
CA LEU A 252 -1.39 18.02 13.07
C LEU A 252 0.05 18.35 12.63
N LYS A 253 1.01 17.57 13.12
CA LYS A 253 2.36 17.54 12.59
C LYS A 253 2.35 16.90 11.21
N SER A 254 3.47 16.97 10.48
CA SER A 254 3.58 16.43 9.14
C SER A 254 3.17 14.96 9.07
N ARG A 255 3.70 14.11 9.95
CA ARG A 255 3.36 12.68 10.01
C ARG A 255 1.85 12.47 10.16
N GLU A 256 1.25 13.07 11.18
CA GLU A 256 -0.17 12.95 11.50
C GLU A 256 -1.06 13.46 10.33
N ALA A 257 -0.67 14.60 9.72
CA ALA A 257 -1.38 15.17 8.59
C ALA A 257 -1.30 14.28 7.33
N VAL A 258 -0.16 13.63 7.08
CA VAL A 258 0.03 12.71 5.97
C VAL A 258 -0.71 11.39 6.23
N GLU A 259 -0.67 10.89 7.47
CA GLU A 259 -1.39 9.68 7.89
C GLU A 259 -2.91 9.88 7.88
N LEU A 260 -3.42 11.09 8.08
CA LEU A 260 -4.84 11.42 7.89
C LEU A 260 -5.30 11.22 6.44
N CYS A 261 -4.43 11.48 5.45
CA CYS A 261 -4.73 11.28 4.03
C CYS A 261 -4.46 9.84 3.55
N ALA A 262 -3.55 9.15 4.22
CA ALA A 262 -3.03 7.84 3.82
C ALA A 262 -4.11 6.74 3.66
N PRO A 263 -5.20 6.69 4.44
CA PRO A 263 -6.25 5.69 4.27
C PRO A 263 -6.81 5.59 2.85
N CYS A 264 -6.89 6.69 2.14
CA CYS A 264 -7.35 6.74 0.74
C CYS A 264 -6.18 6.91 -0.25
N HIS A 265 -5.09 7.53 0.17
CA HIS A 265 -3.96 7.87 -0.68
C HIS A 265 -2.75 6.94 -0.55
N SER A 266 -2.95 5.69 -0.10
CA SER A 266 -1.93 4.63 -0.07
C SER A 266 -2.38 3.33 -0.71
N ARG A 267 -1.47 2.59 -1.34
CA ARG A 267 -1.66 1.16 -1.62
C ARG A 267 -1.48 0.41 -0.30
N ARG A 268 -2.45 -0.43 0.09
CA ARG A 268 -2.50 -0.99 1.44
C ARG A 268 -3.34 -2.25 1.55
N ALA A 269 -3.14 -3.03 2.62
CA ALA A 269 -4.10 -3.97 3.15
C ALA A 269 -4.89 -3.31 4.30
N ILE A 270 -6.17 -3.67 4.46
CA ILE A 270 -7.07 -3.11 5.49
C ILE A 270 -7.19 -4.12 6.62
N LEU A 271 -7.04 -3.66 7.87
CA LEU A 271 -7.10 -4.49 9.08
C LEU A 271 -8.47 -4.47 9.79
N GLY A 272 -9.45 -3.79 9.22
CA GLY A 272 -10.79 -3.65 9.76
C GLY A 272 -11.47 -2.37 9.29
N ASP A 273 -12.67 -2.11 9.80
CA ASP A 273 -13.36 -0.85 9.54
C ASP A 273 -12.50 0.34 10.00
N TYR A 274 -12.39 1.35 9.16
CA TYR A 274 -11.73 2.61 9.47
C TYR A 274 -12.73 3.58 10.10
N THR A 275 -12.40 4.13 11.28
CA THR A 275 -13.28 5.02 12.03
C THR A 275 -12.90 6.50 11.91
N HIS A 276 -11.83 6.81 11.20
CA HIS A 276 -11.27 8.16 11.00
C HIS A 276 -10.70 8.84 12.28
N ILE A 277 -10.45 8.05 13.34
CA ILE A 277 -9.90 8.53 14.62
C ILE A 277 -8.82 7.61 15.19
N GLU A 278 -8.27 6.72 14.40
CA GLU A 278 -7.22 5.81 14.82
C GLU A 278 -5.96 6.60 15.25
N PRO A 279 -5.31 6.22 16.35
CA PRO A 279 -4.11 6.87 16.85
C PRO A 279 -2.90 6.72 15.92
N ASP A 280 -2.83 5.62 15.19
CA ASP A 280 -1.77 5.27 14.24
C ASP A 280 -2.40 4.68 12.98
N LEU A 281 -1.84 4.98 11.81
CA LEU A 281 -2.30 4.43 10.53
C LEU A 281 -2.30 2.90 10.55
N LEU A 282 -1.30 2.29 11.20
CA LEU A 282 -1.14 0.85 11.29
C LEU A 282 -2.11 0.16 12.27
N ASP A 283 -2.99 0.91 12.93
CA ASP A 283 -4.14 0.35 13.66
C ASP A 283 -5.27 -0.06 12.72
N ALA A 284 -5.40 0.60 11.57
CA ALA A 284 -6.46 0.34 10.61
C ALA A 284 -5.95 -0.36 9.33
N MET A 285 -4.73 -0.12 8.93
CA MET A 285 -4.22 -0.60 7.64
C MET A 285 -2.71 -0.73 7.59
N LEU A 286 -2.22 -1.52 6.63
CA LEU A 286 -0.81 -1.78 6.41
C LEU A 286 -0.43 -1.29 5.00
N PRO A 287 0.39 -0.24 4.86
CA PRO A 287 0.85 0.24 3.56
C PRO A 287 1.77 -0.78 2.89
N SER A 288 1.66 -0.89 1.56
CA SER A 288 2.56 -1.73 0.76
C SER A 288 3.99 -1.20 0.82
N LEU A 289 4.95 -2.11 0.89
CA LEU A 289 6.37 -1.78 0.82
C LEU A 289 6.80 -1.50 -0.63
N LEU A 290 8.07 -1.17 -0.84
CA LEU A 290 8.64 -0.96 -2.17
C LEU A 290 8.90 -2.30 -2.86
N THR A 291 7.84 -3.04 -3.18
CA THR A 291 7.91 -4.34 -3.87
C THR A 291 8.16 -4.13 -5.37
N GLU A 292 8.68 -5.15 -6.07
CA GLU A 292 9.10 -5.01 -7.47
C GLU A 292 7.94 -4.89 -8.46
N ASP A 293 6.76 -5.36 -8.07
CA ASP A 293 5.50 -5.24 -8.81
C ASP A 293 4.89 -3.83 -8.70
N LEU A 294 5.22 -3.07 -7.66
CA LEU A 294 4.61 -1.77 -7.36
C LEU A 294 5.56 -0.58 -7.56
N TYR A 295 6.85 -0.77 -7.34
CA TYR A 295 7.84 0.30 -7.37
C TYR A 295 9.11 -0.10 -8.11
N PHE A 296 9.72 0.83 -8.83
CA PHE A 296 11.10 0.69 -9.26
C PHE A 296 12.03 0.60 -8.04
N PRO A 297 13.23 0.01 -8.19
CA PRO A 297 14.14 -0.19 -7.06
C PRO A 297 14.60 1.11 -6.39
N ASP A 298 14.61 2.22 -7.12
CA ASP A 298 14.90 3.54 -6.58
C ASP A 298 13.68 4.22 -5.92
N GLY A 299 12.56 3.51 -5.81
CA GLY A 299 11.33 3.97 -5.17
C GLY A 299 10.43 4.83 -6.04
N GLN A 300 10.73 5.00 -7.34
CA GLN A 300 9.77 5.58 -8.29
C GLN A 300 8.55 4.69 -8.41
N ILE A 301 7.38 5.32 -8.62
CA ILE A 301 6.13 4.59 -8.82
C ILE A 301 6.16 3.79 -10.13
N LEU A 302 5.81 2.51 -10.07
CA LEU A 302 5.65 1.63 -11.22
C LEU A 302 4.18 1.41 -11.52
N GLU A 303 3.43 0.93 -10.53
CA GLU A 303 2.00 0.67 -10.62
C GLU A 303 1.17 1.67 -9.81
N GLU A 304 -0.16 1.46 -9.72
CA GLU A 304 -1.07 2.37 -9.02
C GLU A 304 -0.92 2.25 -7.50
N VAL A 305 0.01 3.02 -6.94
CA VAL A 305 0.35 3.02 -5.51
C VAL A 305 -0.09 4.28 -4.77
N TYR A 306 -0.70 5.21 -5.46
CA TYR A 306 -1.11 6.54 -4.97
C TYR A 306 0.11 7.38 -4.53
N VAL A 307 -0.02 8.19 -3.46
CA VAL A 307 1.01 9.19 -3.13
C VAL A 307 1.74 8.95 -1.81
N TYR A 308 1.15 8.22 -0.86
CA TYR A 308 1.72 8.04 0.47
C TYR A 308 3.14 7.44 0.43
N GLY A 309 3.29 6.28 -0.22
CA GLY A 309 4.57 5.58 -0.30
C GLY A 309 5.66 6.38 -1.03
N SER A 310 5.29 7.20 -2.03
CA SER A 310 6.24 8.11 -2.69
C SER A 310 6.59 9.30 -1.81
N PHE A 311 5.59 9.97 -1.22
CA PHE A 311 5.81 11.20 -0.45
C PHE A 311 6.63 10.95 0.80
N THR A 312 6.40 9.83 1.50
CA THR A 312 7.18 9.47 2.70
C THR A 312 8.66 9.16 2.41
N GLN A 313 9.04 8.99 1.15
CA GLN A 313 10.44 8.90 0.72
C GLN A 313 11.09 10.29 0.50
N SER A 314 10.29 11.36 0.41
CA SER A 314 10.78 12.68 0.04
C SER A 314 11.53 13.37 1.18
N LYS A 315 12.52 14.21 0.82
CA LYS A 315 13.17 15.08 1.79
C LYS A 315 12.22 16.15 2.34
N MET A 316 11.13 16.45 1.62
CA MET A 316 10.11 17.39 2.10
C MET A 316 9.34 16.82 3.28
N TYR A 317 8.91 15.55 3.19
CA TYR A 317 8.30 14.86 4.33
C TYR A 317 9.22 14.86 5.55
N ALA A 318 10.51 14.55 5.35
CA ALA A 318 11.51 14.59 6.42
C ALA A 318 11.80 16.01 6.97
N ARG A 319 11.23 17.06 6.38
CA ARG A 319 11.31 18.47 6.77
C ARG A 319 9.96 19.06 7.14
N ASP A 320 9.04 18.22 7.61
CA ASP A 320 7.73 18.59 8.13
C ASP A 320 6.79 19.26 7.12
N VAL A 321 6.99 19.06 5.81
CA VAL A 321 6.04 19.50 4.78
C VAL A 321 4.81 18.59 4.79
N ARG A 322 3.63 19.18 4.66
CA ARG A 322 2.31 18.51 4.70
C ARG A 322 1.60 18.63 3.36
N CYS A 323 0.62 17.77 3.12
CA CYS A 323 -0.23 17.85 1.94
C CYS A 323 -0.90 19.23 1.79
N GLY A 324 -1.36 19.80 2.90
CA GLY A 324 -2.03 21.12 2.95
C GLY A 324 -1.13 22.31 2.62
N ASP A 325 0.21 22.15 2.62
CA ASP A 325 1.13 23.21 2.22
C ASP A 325 1.16 23.42 0.70
N CYS A 326 0.73 22.40 -0.06
CA CYS A 326 0.64 22.43 -1.52
C CYS A 326 -0.80 22.42 -2.04
N HIS A 327 -1.75 21.81 -1.33
CA HIS A 327 -3.14 21.65 -1.72
C HIS A 327 -4.07 22.34 -0.73
N ASN A 328 -5.09 23.06 -1.25
CA ASN A 328 -6.23 23.41 -0.43
C ASN A 328 -7.04 22.13 -0.15
N VAL A 329 -7.10 21.70 1.11
CA VAL A 329 -7.65 20.39 1.50
C VAL A 329 -9.16 20.25 1.27
N HIS A 330 -9.92 21.36 1.12
CA HIS A 330 -11.35 21.34 0.81
C HIS A 330 -11.59 21.29 -0.70
N SER A 331 -11.00 22.19 -1.48
CA SER A 331 -11.16 22.21 -2.93
C SER A 331 -10.23 21.24 -3.67
N ILE A 332 -9.24 20.66 -2.99
CA ILE A 332 -8.11 19.85 -3.50
C ILE A 332 -7.26 20.51 -4.60
N LYS A 333 -7.59 21.76 -4.95
CA LYS A 333 -6.78 22.54 -5.90
C LYS A 333 -5.44 22.93 -5.28
N ARG A 334 -4.45 23.13 -6.11
CA ARG A 334 -3.15 23.65 -5.66
C ARG A 334 -3.34 25.07 -5.09
N VAL A 335 -2.60 25.39 -4.02
CA VAL A 335 -2.65 26.73 -3.39
C VAL A 335 -2.00 27.81 -4.27
N LYS A 336 -1.12 27.41 -5.19
CA LYS A 336 -0.51 28.26 -6.23
C LYS A 336 -0.29 27.44 -7.49
N GLU A 337 -0.30 28.12 -8.64
CA GLU A 337 -0.07 27.49 -9.93
C GLU A 337 1.39 27.54 -10.35
N GLY A 338 1.78 26.58 -11.21
CA GLY A 338 3.11 26.46 -11.81
C GLY A 338 4.22 26.43 -10.77
N ASN A 339 5.38 27.00 -11.11
CA ASN A 339 6.54 27.09 -10.23
C ASN A 339 6.26 27.89 -8.94
N GLY A 340 5.25 28.78 -8.94
CA GLY A 340 4.83 29.51 -7.74
C GLY A 340 4.52 28.62 -6.54
N LEU A 341 4.11 27.37 -6.78
CA LEU A 341 3.87 26.37 -5.74
C LEU A 341 5.17 26.01 -5.00
N CYS A 342 6.24 25.77 -5.71
CA CYS A 342 7.55 25.40 -5.12
C CYS A 342 8.27 26.63 -4.53
N LEU A 343 8.11 27.76 -5.19
CA LEU A 343 8.77 29.02 -4.83
C LEU A 343 8.18 29.68 -3.56
N GLN A 344 7.21 29.08 -2.93
CA GLN A 344 6.78 29.48 -1.57
C GLN A 344 7.90 29.26 -0.54
N CYS A 345 8.71 28.23 -0.74
CA CYS A 345 9.78 27.81 0.16
C CYS A 345 11.15 27.85 -0.50
N HIS A 346 11.23 27.61 -1.82
CA HIS A 346 12.49 27.62 -2.56
C HIS A 346 12.74 29.00 -3.19
N ARG A 347 13.97 29.54 -3.02
CA ARG A 347 14.29 30.86 -3.53
C ARG A 347 14.34 30.89 -5.07
N ALA A 348 13.54 31.76 -5.68
CA ALA A 348 13.49 31.90 -7.13
C ALA A 348 14.86 32.24 -7.76
N SER A 349 15.67 33.07 -7.08
CA SER A 349 17.03 33.41 -7.51
C SER A 349 17.98 32.22 -7.67
N ASP A 350 17.71 31.15 -6.94
CA ASP A 350 18.57 29.96 -6.93
C ASP A 350 18.01 28.84 -7.82
N TYR A 351 16.70 28.66 -7.81
CA TYR A 351 16.06 27.47 -8.37
C TYR A 351 15.22 27.75 -9.65
N ASP A 352 14.65 28.94 -9.81
CA ASP A 352 13.89 29.30 -11.00
C ASP A 352 14.75 30.11 -12.00
N THR A 353 15.92 29.58 -12.33
CA THR A 353 16.93 30.22 -13.18
C THR A 353 17.44 29.27 -14.25
N TYR A 354 17.87 29.81 -15.39
CA TYR A 354 18.48 29.01 -16.45
C TYR A 354 19.67 28.17 -15.94
N GLN A 355 20.45 28.70 -15.00
CA GLN A 355 21.61 28.02 -14.42
C GLN A 355 21.21 26.78 -13.58
N HIS A 356 19.92 26.72 -13.12
CA HIS A 356 19.43 25.57 -12.43
C HIS A 356 18.78 24.54 -13.37
N HIS A 357 17.86 24.97 -14.22
CA HIS A 357 17.09 24.01 -15.04
C HIS A 357 17.58 23.89 -16.49
N PHE A 358 18.43 24.79 -16.97
CA PHE A 358 19.03 24.82 -18.34
C PHE A 358 17.99 24.80 -19.48
N HIS A 359 16.78 25.22 -19.21
CA HIS A 359 15.69 25.30 -20.17
C HIS A 359 15.17 26.74 -20.27
N LYS A 360 14.54 27.04 -21.38
CA LYS A 360 13.88 28.33 -21.60
C LYS A 360 12.55 28.35 -20.85
N LYS A 361 12.15 29.54 -20.41
CA LYS A 361 10.85 29.77 -19.76
C LYS A 361 9.76 30.04 -20.80
N THR A 362 8.53 29.89 -20.36
CA THR A 362 7.35 30.25 -21.16
C THR A 362 7.44 31.71 -21.64
N GLY A 363 7.21 31.94 -22.94
CA GLY A 363 7.33 33.24 -23.59
C GLY A 363 8.72 33.58 -24.10
N GLU A 364 9.75 32.78 -23.79
CA GLU A 364 11.08 32.95 -24.42
C GLU A 364 11.11 32.29 -25.81
N LYS A 365 11.95 32.84 -26.69
CA LYS A 365 12.12 32.30 -28.06
C LYS A 365 12.76 30.91 -28.02
N GLY A 366 12.10 29.92 -28.59
CA GLY A 366 12.58 28.53 -28.68
C GLY A 366 11.67 27.70 -29.58
N ASP A 367 12.03 26.43 -29.77
CA ASP A 367 11.23 25.48 -30.52
C ASP A 367 10.56 24.49 -29.53
N PRO A 368 9.27 24.19 -29.71
CA PRO A 368 8.59 23.14 -28.92
C PRO A 368 9.12 21.76 -29.31
N ILE A 369 8.95 20.78 -28.45
CA ILE A 369 9.21 19.39 -28.77
C ILE A 369 7.98 18.82 -29.48
N THR A 370 8.19 18.31 -30.71
CA THR A 370 7.13 17.79 -31.56
C THR A 370 7.31 16.30 -31.84
N ALA A 371 6.19 15.58 -31.99
CA ALA A 371 6.17 14.22 -32.49
C ALA A 371 6.48 14.20 -34.02
N ALA A 372 6.74 13.00 -34.56
CA ALA A 372 7.02 12.80 -35.97
C ALA A 372 5.87 13.25 -36.89
N ASP A 373 4.63 13.26 -36.39
CA ASP A 373 3.43 13.74 -37.10
C ASP A 373 3.24 15.28 -37.01
N GLY A 374 4.17 16.00 -36.38
CA GLY A 374 4.12 17.46 -36.23
C GLY A 374 3.30 17.94 -35.01
N ARG A 375 2.67 17.05 -34.24
CA ARG A 375 1.94 17.41 -33.03
C ARG A 375 2.92 17.86 -31.95
N VAL A 376 2.64 19.00 -31.32
CA VAL A 376 3.42 19.50 -30.19
C VAL A 376 3.21 18.57 -29.00
N LEU A 377 4.29 18.02 -28.47
CA LEU A 377 4.30 17.20 -27.25
C LEU A 377 4.58 18.05 -26.01
N PHE A 378 5.52 18.98 -26.11
CA PHE A 378 5.88 19.88 -25.02
C PHE A 378 6.16 21.29 -25.58
N GLU A 379 5.48 22.26 -25.00
CA GLU A 379 5.65 23.68 -25.35
C GLU A 379 6.98 24.24 -24.81
N VAL A 380 7.41 25.35 -25.39
CA VAL A 380 8.55 26.13 -24.85
C VAL A 380 8.18 26.57 -23.41
N GLY A 381 9.03 26.27 -22.47
CA GLY A 381 8.78 26.55 -21.05
C GLY A 381 8.48 25.31 -20.21
N SER A 382 7.96 24.24 -20.81
CA SER A 382 7.67 23.00 -20.07
C SER A 382 8.89 22.47 -19.30
N GLY A 383 10.09 22.51 -19.90
CA GLY A 383 11.34 22.07 -19.27
C GLY A 383 11.80 22.94 -18.10
N ALA A 384 11.27 24.15 -17.96
CA ALA A 384 11.57 25.05 -16.83
C ALA A 384 10.57 24.88 -15.65
N GLU A 385 9.55 24.04 -15.82
CA GLU A 385 8.63 23.73 -14.73
C GLU A 385 9.27 22.74 -13.74
N CYS A 386 9.28 23.11 -12.46
CA CYS A 386 9.88 22.29 -11.39
C CYS A 386 9.36 20.85 -11.38
N VAL A 387 8.05 20.67 -11.57
CA VAL A 387 7.41 19.36 -11.53
C VAL A 387 7.86 18.41 -12.63
N GLN A 388 8.26 18.91 -13.80
CA GLN A 388 8.70 18.07 -14.92
C GLN A 388 9.98 17.29 -14.62
N CYS A 389 10.86 17.87 -13.80
CA CYS A 389 12.11 17.25 -13.39
C CYS A 389 12.02 16.54 -12.03
N HIS A 390 11.31 17.15 -11.08
CA HIS A 390 11.30 16.70 -9.68
C HIS A 390 10.11 15.79 -9.33
N MET A 391 9.05 15.78 -10.15
CA MET A 391 7.84 14.99 -9.97
C MET A 391 7.40 14.33 -11.28
N PRO A 392 8.30 13.59 -11.98
CA PRO A 392 7.94 12.96 -13.26
C PRO A 392 6.74 12.04 -13.07
N GLY A 393 5.69 12.24 -13.87
CA GLY A 393 4.44 11.49 -13.75
C GLY A 393 4.30 10.38 -14.79
N ARG A 394 3.24 9.58 -14.61
CA ARG A 394 2.83 8.50 -15.50
C ARG A 394 1.30 8.51 -15.68
N TYR A 395 0.85 7.89 -16.77
CA TYR A 395 -0.58 7.64 -16.95
C TYR A 395 -1.00 6.36 -16.22
N TYR A 396 -2.10 6.46 -15.49
CA TYR A 396 -2.80 5.35 -14.84
C TYR A 396 -4.23 5.31 -15.35
N MET A 397 -4.85 4.14 -15.29
CA MET A 397 -6.23 3.95 -15.76
C MET A 397 -6.45 4.55 -17.18
N GLY A 398 -5.46 4.45 -18.04
CA GLY A 398 -5.47 4.91 -19.43
C GLY A 398 -5.33 6.43 -19.64
N VAL A 399 -6.01 7.26 -18.86
CA VAL A 399 -6.11 8.72 -19.10
C VAL A 399 -5.68 9.60 -17.93
N HIS A 400 -5.47 9.05 -16.74
CA HIS A 400 -5.17 9.82 -15.54
C HIS A 400 -3.66 9.99 -15.36
N TYR A 401 -3.11 11.14 -15.77
CA TYR A 401 -1.72 11.49 -15.53
C TYR A 401 -1.47 11.89 -14.07
N ARG A 402 -0.64 11.12 -13.36
CA ARG A 402 -0.31 11.37 -11.95
C ARG A 402 1.17 11.63 -11.77
N LEU A 403 1.50 12.67 -11.00
CA LEU A 403 2.86 13.06 -10.65
C LEU A 403 3.40 12.18 -9.51
N ASP A 404 4.68 11.81 -9.57
CA ASP A 404 5.37 11.12 -8.48
C ASP A 404 5.69 12.10 -7.35
N HIS A 405 5.10 11.87 -6.17
CA HIS A 405 5.26 12.73 -4.99
C HIS A 405 6.54 12.45 -4.17
N SER A 406 7.46 11.63 -4.67
CA SER A 406 8.78 11.48 -4.04
C SER A 406 9.66 12.73 -4.15
N ILE A 407 9.28 13.68 -4.99
CA ILE A 407 9.90 15.02 -5.18
C ILE A 407 11.43 14.90 -5.19
N ARG A 408 11.92 14.11 -6.12
CA ARG A 408 13.30 13.65 -6.16
C ARG A 408 14.22 14.59 -6.94
N VAL A 409 15.50 14.53 -6.64
CA VAL A 409 16.52 15.08 -7.52
C VAL A 409 16.69 14.12 -8.72
N PRO A 410 16.67 14.60 -9.97
CA PRO A 410 16.90 13.76 -11.14
C PRO A 410 18.21 12.97 -11.07
N ARG A 411 18.15 11.66 -11.27
CA ARG A 411 19.27 10.72 -11.12
C ARG A 411 19.39 9.80 -12.35
N PRO A 412 19.71 10.35 -13.56
CA PRO A 412 19.84 9.54 -14.75
C PRO A 412 20.99 8.51 -14.68
N ASP A 413 21.96 8.70 -13.78
CA ASP A 413 22.97 7.69 -13.47
C ASP A 413 22.34 6.39 -12.92
N LEU A 414 21.26 6.48 -12.14
CA LEU A 414 20.50 5.31 -11.69
C LEU A 414 19.73 4.67 -12.86
N SER A 415 19.22 5.48 -13.79
CA SER A 415 18.55 4.96 -14.98
C SER A 415 19.51 4.15 -15.85
N VAL A 416 20.76 4.60 -15.99
CA VAL A 416 21.83 3.84 -16.70
C VAL A 416 22.19 2.55 -15.96
N LYS A 417 22.24 2.59 -14.61
CA LYS A 417 22.66 1.43 -13.79
C LYS A 417 21.55 0.41 -13.56
N LEU A 418 20.31 0.88 -13.35
CA LEU A 418 19.20 0.08 -12.85
C LEU A 418 18.03 -0.06 -13.84
N GLY A 419 18.08 0.65 -14.98
CA GLY A 419 16.99 0.65 -15.96
C GLY A 419 15.73 1.40 -15.50
N VAL A 420 15.82 2.21 -14.43
CA VAL A 420 14.68 3.01 -13.94
C VAL A 420 14.42 4.21 -14.84
N PRO A 421 13.19 4.76 -14.88
CA PRO A 421 12.89 5.96 -15.68
C PRO A 421 13.71 7.17 -15.25
N ASP A 422 14.03 8.05 -16.22
CA ASP A 422 14.58 9.38 -15.95
C ASP A 422 13.64 10.50 -16.43
N ALA A 423 13.77 11.67 -15.84
CA ALA A 423 12.93 12.82 -16.15
C ALA A 423 13.23 13.43 -17.54
N CYS A 424 14.46 13.25 -18.07
CA CYS A 424 14.92 13.90 -19.30
C CYS A 424 14.33 13.23 -20.55
N THR A 425 14.44 11.90 -20.63
CA THR A 425 14.01 11.13 -21.82
C THR A 425 12.49 11.08 -22.01
N ARG A 426 11.71 11.53 -21.01
CA ARG A 426 10.27 11.73 -21.18
C ARG A 426 9.92 12.81 -22.22
N CYS A 427 10.74 13.87 -22.27
CA CYS A 427 10.60 14.96 -23.24
C CYS A 427 11.56 14.78 -24.41
N HIS A 428 12.81 14.45 -24.14
CA HIS A 428 13.85 14.19 -25.14
C HIS A 428 13.77 12.73 -25.61
N ILE A 429 12.69 12.39 -26.32
CA ILE A 429 12.34 11.00 -26.72
C ILE A 429 13.34 10.38 -27.70
N ASP A 430 14.15 11.21 -28.38
CA ASP A 430 15.23 10.80 -29.28
C ASP A 430 16.57 10.56 -28.56
N LYS A 431 16.63 10.77 -27.25
CA LYS A 431 17.82 10.61 -26.42
C LYS A 431 17.74 9.39 -25.53
N THR A 432 18.89 9.04 -24.94
CA THR A 432 19.01 7.90 -24.02
C THR A 432 19.31 8.37 -22.61
N SER A 433 19.08 7.51 -21.61
CA SER A 433 19.44 7.79 -20.21
C SER A 433 20.96 8.07 -20.05
N ARG A 434 21.81 7.49 -20.89
CA ARG A 434 23.24 7.80 -20.91
C ARG A 434 23.49 9.25 -21.31
N TRP A 435 22.82 9.75 -22.35
CA TRP A 435 22.89 11.17 -22.72
C TRP A 435 22.42 12.07 -21.59
N ALA A 436 21.35 11.68 -20.89
CA ALA A 436 20.83 12.41 -19.73
C ALA A 436 21.88 12.47 -18.60
N ASP A 437 22.54 11.35 -18.30
CA ASP A 437 23.59 11.28 -17.27
C ASP A 437 24.83 12.13 -17.65
N GLU A 438 25.29 12.04 -18.88
CA GLU A 438 26.39 12.88 -19.41
C GLU A 438 26.01 14.36 -19.30
N THR A 439 24.78 14.74 -19.65
CA THR A 439 24.28 16.10 -19.60
C THR A 439 24.21 16.62 -18.15
N ILE A 440 23.63 15.87 -17.23
CA ILE A 440 23.59 16.23 -15.80
C ILE A 440 25.00 16.29 -15.20
N THR A 441 25.87 15.38 -15.60
CA THR A 441 27.29 15.40 -15.19
C THR A 441 28.04 16.65 -15.69
N LYS A 442 27.75 17.10 -16.91
CA LYS A 442 28.28 18.36 -17.45
C LYS A 442 27.76 19.57 -16.68
N TRP A 443 26.50 19.57 -16.25
CA TRP A 443 25.89 20.72 -15.56
C TRP A 443 26.27 20.80 -14.09
N TYR A 444 26.30 19.65 -13.37
CA TYR A 444 26.42 19.60 -11.91
C TYR A 444 27.66 18.84 -11.40
N GLY A 445 28.51 18.38 -12.32
CA GLY A 445 29.68 17.57 -11.98
C GLY A 445 29.35 16.07 -11.79
N PRO A 446 30.38 15.21 -11.63
CA PRO A 446 30.23 13.77 -11.57
C PRO A 446 29.83 13.23 -10.20
N GLY A 447 29.92 14.04 -9.14
CA GLY A 447 29.66 13.61 -7.76
C GLY A 447 28.19 13.26 -7.53
N ARG A 448 27.91 12.02 -7.12
CA ARG A 448 26.56 11.55 -6.77
C ARG A 448 26.63 10.83 -5.43
N ASN A 449 25.69 11.14 -4.53
CA ASN A 449 25.53 10.37 -3.30
C ASN A 449 25.01 8.97 -3.60
N ALA A 450 25.41 8.00 -2.79
CA ALA A 450 24.84 6.66 -2.84
C ALA A 450 23.31 6.71 -2.69
N HIS A 451 22.62 5.81 -3.37
CA HIS A 451 21.16 5.73 -3.31
C HIS A 451 20.74 4.32 -2.89
N TYR A 452 19.74 4.21 -2.02
CA TYR A 452 19.24 2.91 -1.54
C TYR A 452 18.73 2.00 -2.67
N GLY A 453 18.34 2.57 -3.82
CA GLY A 453 17.90 1.82 -4.99
C GLY A 453 18.92 0.81 -5.52
N GLU A 454 20.22 1.12 -5.42
CA GLU A 454 21.29 0.19 -5.80
C GLU A 454 21.33 -1.01 -4.84
N ILE A 455 21.03 -0.78 -3.55
CA ILE A 455 20.99 -1.83 -2.51
C ILE A 455 19.73 -2.70 -2.69
N ILE A 456 18.57 -2.07 -2.91
CA ILE A 456 17.30 -2.78 -3.12
C ILE A 456 17.38 -3.64 -4.39
N GLN A 457 17.92 -3.09 -5.50
CA GLN A 457 18.10 -3.88 -6.73
C GLN A 457 19.03 -5.07 -6.50
N ALA A 458 20.15 -4.87 -5.80
CA ALA A 458 21.04 -5.97 -5.48
C ALA A 458 20.34 -7.06 -4.64
N GLY A 459 19.45 -6.64 -3.72
CA GLY A 459 18.63 -7.55 -2.93
C GLY A 459 17.62 -8.33 -3.78
N ARG A 460 16.88 -7.66 -4.68
CA ARG A 460 15.91 -8.27 -5.62
C ARG A 460 16.57 -9.29 -6.54
N ASP A 461 17.74 -8.94 -7.08
CA ASP A 461 18.56 -9.82 -7.95
C ASP A 461 19.22 -10.97 -7.20
N ARG A 462 19.06 -11.07 -5.90
CA ARG A 462 19.72 -12.06 -5.04
C ARG A 462 21.24 -12.08 -5.21
N ARG A 463 21.87 -10.91 -5.40
CA ARG A 463 23.32 -10.82 -5.62
C ARG A 463 24.09 -11.27 -4.40
N PRO A 464 25.19 -12.06 -4.58
CA PRO A 464 26.06 -12.42 -3.47
C PRO A 464 26.56 -11.18 -2.73
N GLY A 465 26.51 -11.21 -1.38
CA GLY A 465 26.96 -10.10 -0.52
C GLY A 465 25.98 -8.94 -0.36
N ALA A 466 24.80 -8.96 -1.00
CA ALA A 466 23.80 -7.89 -0.86
C ALA A 466 23.24 -7.78 0.57
N ALA A 467 23.23 -8.87 1.34
CA ALA A 467 22.75 -8.88 2.72
C ALA A 467 23.38 -7.79 3.59
N ALA A 468 24.68 -7.58 3.53
CA ALA A 468 25.35 -6.53 4.30
C ALA A 468 24.88 -5.12 3.92
N GLY A 469 24.53 -4.90 2.64
CA GLY A 469 23.93 -3.64 2.18
C GLY A 469 22.52 -3.45 2.71
N LEU A 470 21.69 -4.49 2.64
CA LEU A 470 20.31 -4.50 3.15
C LEU A 470 20.27 -4.26 4.66
N ILE A 471 21.17 -4.91 5.44
CA ILE A 471 21.29 -4.69 6.90
C ILE A 471 21.58 -3.23 7.19
N ARG A 472 22.60 -2.65 6.54
CA ARG A 472 22.92 -1.22 6.73
C ARG A 472 21.74 -0.30 6.36
N LEU A 473 21.04 -0.60 5.27
CA LEU A 473 19.86 0.17 4.87
C LEU A 473 18.73 0.07 5.91
N ALA A 474 18.48 -1.11 6.45
CA ALA A 474 17.45 -1.33 7.46
C ALA A 474 17.74 -0.60 8.78
N GLU A 475 19.01 -0.53 9.17
CA GLU A 475 19.45 0.00 10.48
C GLU A 475 19.71 1.51 10.47
N ASP A 476 19.90 2.14 9.30
CA ASP A 476 20.22 3.57 9.22
C ASP A 476 18.92 4.42 9.23
N PRO A 477 18.64 5.17 10.31
CA PRO A 477 17.43 5.97 10.46
C PRO A 477 17.35 7.17 9.51
N LEU A 478 18.42 7.50 8.80
CA LEU A 478 18.43 8.55 7.78
C LEU A 478 17.73 8.15 6.47
N TYR A 479 17.50 6.84 6.27
CA TYR A 479 16.72 6.37 5.14
C TYR A 479 15.22 6.37 5.45
N PRO A 480 14.37 6.52 4.43
CA PRO A 480 12.92 6.45 4.59
C PRO A 480 12.48 5.13 5.23
N VAL A 481 11.53 5.19 6.17
CA VAL A 481 11.03 4.01 6.91
C VAL A 481 10.56 2.90 5.96
N ILE A 482 9.88 3.27 4.87
CA ILE A 482 9.41 2.29 3.87
C ILE A 482 10.57 1.57 3.15
N ALA A 483 11.69 2.26 2.87
CA ALA A 483 12.87 1.64 2.26
C ALA A 483 13.60 0.74 3.25
N ARG A 484 13.68 1.13 4.53
CA ARG A 484 14.22 0.32 5.64
C ARG A 484 13.41 -0.96 5.83
N ALA A 485 12.08 -0.86 5.85
CA ALA A 485 11.17 -2.01 5.95
C ALA A 485 11.32 -2.95 4.75
N THR A 486 11.43 -2.40 3.53
CA THR A 486 11.68 -3.19 2.31
C THR A 486 13.02 -3.96 2.40
N ALA A 487 14.05 -3.34 2.96
CA ALA A 487 15.33 -4.02 3.13
C ALA A 487 15.22 -5.22 4.10
N LEU A 488 14.44 -5.11 5.19
CA LEU A 488 14.18 -6.24 6.11
C LEU A 488 13.42 -7.39 5.41
N GLU A 489 12.42 -7.06 4.59
CA GLU A 489 11.70 -8.08 3.80
C GLU A 489 12.65 -8.82 2.86
N LEU A 490 13.50 -8.10 2.13
CA LEU A 490 14.47 -8.68 1.19
C LEU A 490 15.54 -9.56 1.88
N LEU A 491 15.82 -9.36 3.18
CA LEU A 491 16.73 -10.22 3.93
C LEU A 491 16.25 -11.68 4.02
N THR A 492 14.97 -11.95 3.80
CA THR A 492 14.43 -13.34 3.75
C THR A 492 15.08 -14.18 2.66
N ALA A 493 15.56 -13.55 1.59
CA ALA A 493 16.30 -14.22 0.51
C ALA A 493 17.77 -14.53 0.87
N TYR A 494 18.25 -14.07 2.03
CA TYR A 494 19.62 -14.20 2.51
C TYR A 494 19.67 -14.85 3.91
N PRO A 495 19.31 -16.13 4.02
CA PRO A 495 19.28 -16.81 5.32
C PRO A 495 20.69 -16.88 5.91
N GLY A 496 20.82 -16.55 7.22
CA GLY A 496 22.08 -16.57 7.94
C GLY A 496 21.98 -15.82 9.27
N GLU A 497 23.02 -15.95 10.10
CA GLU A 497 23.06 -15.36 11.45
C GLU A 497 22.97 -13.83 11.42
N GLU A 498 23.65 -13.18 10.47
CA GLU A 498 23.66 -11.72 10.35
C GLU A 498 22.26 -11.15 10.00
N SER A 499 21.58 -11.79 9.04
CA SER A 499 20.20 -11.43 8.65
C SER A 499 19.21 -11.66 9.80
N ALA A 500 19.32 -12.79 10.49
CA ALA A 500 18.50 -13.10 11.66
C ALA A 500 18.73 -12.09 12.78
N ALA A 501 19.98 -11.75 13.09
CA ALA A 501 20.31 -10.75 14.10
C ALA A 501 19.81 -9.33 13.75
N ALA A 502 19.83 -8.94 12.47
CA ALA A 502 19.28 -7.68 12.02
C ALA A 502 17.77 -7.62 12.23
N LEU A 503 17.04 -8.69 11.87
CA LEU A 503 15.60 -8.81 12.12
C LEU A 503 15.27 -8.81 13.63
N GLU A 504 16.08 -9.48 14.46
CA GLU A 504 15.90 -9.45 15.92
C GLU A 504 16.09 -8.04 16.50
N ARG A 505 17.09 -7.27 16.05
CA ARG A 505 17.27 -5.87 16.48
C ARG A 505 16.08 -5.00 16.04
N ALA A 506 15.56 -5.21 14.83
CA ALA A 506 14.43 -4.46 14.29
C ALA A 506 13.11 -4.68 15.04
N LEU A 507 12.98 -5.74 15.86
CA LEU A 507 11.82 -5.94 16.75
C LEU A 507 11.66 -4.81 17.80
N MET A 508 12.73 -4.06 18.08
CA MET A 508 12.75 -2.98 19.06
C MET A 508 12.90 -1.59 18.43
N ASP A 509 12.72 -1.46 17.12
CA ASP A 509 12.81 -0.19 16.41
C ASP A 509 11.68 0.75 16.84
N ASP A 510 11.93 2.07 16.86
CA ASP A 510 10.92 3.07 17.21
C ASP A 510 9.74 3.08 16.22
N GLU A 511 9.99 2.74 14.96
CA GLU A 511 8.98 2.74 13.89
C GLU A 511 8.18 1.42 13.86
N ALA A 512 6.87 1.52 14.03
CA ALA A 512 5.99 0.35 14.06
C ALA A 512 6.01 -0.48 12.77
N LEU A 513 6.17 0.17 11.59
CA LEU A 513 6.29 -0.54 10.33
C LEU A 513 7.55 -1.43 10.29
N ILE A 514 8.64 -0.97 10.87
CA ILE A 514 9.90 -1.75 11.00
C ILE A 514 9.67 -2.94 11.93
N ARG A 515 9.11 -2.70 13.14
CA ARG A 515 8.81 -3.79 14.10
C ARG A 515 7.89 -4.84 13.49
N ARG A 516 6.80 -4.40 12.83
CA ARG A 516 5.85 -5.32 12.15
C ARG A 516 6.54 -6.16 11.08
N THR A 517 7.36 -5.52 10.24
CA THR A 517 8.09 -6.23 9.17
C THR A 517 9.08 -7.22 9.77
N ALA A 518 9.77 -6.85 10.83
CA ALA A 518 10.68 -7.74 11.53
C ALA A 518 9.97 -8.99 12.08
N VAL A 519 8.81 -8.82 12.73
CA VAL A 519 7.99 -9.95 13.23
C VAL A 519 7.58 -10.86 12.08
N ALA A 520 7.09 -10.29 10.98
CA ALA A 520 6.60 -11.06 9.83
C ALA A 520 7.68 -11.91 9.15
N HIS A 521 8.92 -11.42 9.15
CA HIS A 521 10.02 -12.03 8.40
C HIS A 521 11.09 -12.68 9.30
N LEU A 522 10.87 -12.70 10.62
CA LEU A 522 11.78 -13.38 11.54
C LEU A 522 11.92 -14.86 11.15
N PRO A 523 13.12 -15.40 10.96
CA PRO A 523 13.31 -16.81 10.60
C PRO A 523 12.66 -17.77 11.59
N ALA A 524 12.35 -18.97 11.12
CA ALA A 524 11.86 -20.04 12.00
C ALA A 524 12.88 -20.27 13.13
N ALA A 525 12.41 -20.09 14.36
CA ALA A 525 13.21 -20.31 15.56
C ALA A 525 12.59 -21.42 16.39
N GLU A 526 13.39 -22.02 17.24
CA GLU A 526 12.96 -22.95 18.26
C GLU A 526 11.88 -22.27 19.14
N PRO A 527 10.82 -22.98 19.58
CA PRO A 527 9.65 -22.36 20.22
C PRO A 527 9.97 -21.45 21.42
N HIS A 528 10.88 -21.84 22.31
CA HIS A 528 11.28 -20.99 23.45
C HIS A 528 11.97 -19.69 23.02
N ARG A 529 12.83 -19.75 21.99
CA ARG A 529 13.47 -18.54 21.44
C ARG A 529 12.44 -17.63 20.80
N ARG A 530 11.48 -18.20 20.06
CA ARG A 530 10.39 -17.45 19.42
C ARG A 530 9.55 -16.72 20.46
N VAL A 531 9.14 -17.40 21.53
CA VAL A 531 8.39 -16.78 22.65
C VAL A 531 9.18 -15.63 23.25
N ARG A 532 10.46 -15.84 23.58
CA ARG A 532 11.28 -14.79 24.17
C ARG A 532 11.40 -13.54 23.31
N LEU A 533 11.47 -13.69 21.98
CA LEU A 533 11.61 -12.59 21.04
C LEU A 533 10.27 -11.89 20.74
N ILE A 534 9.19 -12.65 20.56
CA ILE A 534 7.93 -12.12 20.01
C ILE A 534 6.89 -11.83 21.08
N ALA A 535 6.85 -12.57 22.21
CA ALA A 535 5.80 -12.37 23.22
C ALA A 535 5.72 -10.92 23.79
N PRO A 536 6.83 -10.17 23.96
CA PRO A 536 6.73 -8.77 24.34
C PRO A 536 5.91 -7.91 23.38
N LEU A 537 5.90 -8.25 22.06
CA LEU A 537 5.19 -7.51 21.02
C LEU A 537 3.67 -7.78 20.99
N LEU A 538 3.18 -8.73 21.77
CA LEU A 538 1.74 -8.87 22.05
C LEU A 538 1.16 -7.62 22.74
N TYR A 539 2.01 -6.86 23.43
CA TYR A 539 1.66 -5.62 24.15
C TYR A 539 1.98 -4.36 23.33
N ASP A 540 2.39 -4.49 22.06
CA ASP A 540 2.68 -3.33 21.21
C ASP A 540 1.43 -2.44 21.09
N PRO A 541 1.56 -1.11 21.28
CA PRO A 541 0.43 -0.20 21.17
C PRO A 541 -0.21 -0.24 19.76
N VAL A 542 0.59 -0.53 18.73
CA VAL A 542 0.13 -0.52 17.34
C VAL A 542 -0.43 -1.89 16.93
N LYS A 543 -1.67 -1.91 16.46
CA LYS A 543 -2.42 -3.14 16.12
C LYS A 543 -1.68 -4.03 15.12
N ALA A 544 -1.13 -3.46 14.02
CA ALA A 544 -0.45 -4.26 13.02
C ALA A 544 0.73 -5.07 13.58
N VAL A 545 1.45 -4.53 14.58
CA VAL A 545 2.56 -5.23 15.22
C VAL A 545 2.06 -6.37 16.10
N ARG A 546 1.10 -6.08 17.01
CA ARG A 546 0.63 -7.11 17.96
C ARG A 546 -0.13 -8.23 17.29
N VAL A 547 -0.93 -7.97 16.24
CA VAL A 547 -1.66 -9.04 15.55
C VAL A 547 -0.72 -9.95 14.75
N GLU A 548 0.33 -9.39 14.16
CA GLU A 548 1.39 -10.18 13.51
C GLU A 548 2.14 -11.03 14.53
N ALA A 549 2.46 -10.47 15.71
CA ALA A 549 3.08 -11.21 16.82
C ALA A 549 2.23 -12.40 17.26
N ALA A 550 0.91 -12.22 17.40
CA ALA A 550 0.01 -13.31 17.76
C ALA A 550 -0.03 -14.41 16.69
N ALA A 551 -0.11 -14.03 15.40
CA ALA A 551 -0.09 -15.00 14.31
C ALA A 551 1.22 -15.80 14.28
N ARG A 552 2.37 -15.18 14.55
CA ARG A 552 3.69 -15.81 14.57
C ARG A 552 3.95 -16.67 15.80
N LEU A 553 3.21 -16.46 16.89
CA LEU A 553 3.25 -17.28 18.11
C LEU A 553 2.29 -18.48 18.05
N ALA A 554 1.39 -18.55 17.06
CA ALA A 554 0.44 -19.66 16.94
C ALA A 554 1.12 -21.03 16.88
N GLY A 555 0.42 -22.06 17.35
CA GLY A 555 0.92 -23.43 17.44
C GLY A 555 1.80 -23.68 18.69
N PRO A 556 2.85 -24.51 18.62
CA PRO A 556 3.63 -24.94 19.80
C PRO A 556 4.24 -23.80 20.62
N SER A 557 4.48 -22.64 20.03
CA SER A 557 5.02 -21.48 20.76
C SER A 557 3.98 -20.90 21.74
N SER A 558 2.69 -20.93 21.41
CA SER A 558 1.66 -20.40 22.29
C SER A 558 1.48 -21.19 23.58
N GLU A 559 1.80 -22.48 23.57
CA GLU A 559 1.74 -23.35 24.76
C GLU A 559 2.82 -23.02 25.80
N LEU A 560 3.85 -22.28 25.39
CA LEU A 560 4.98 -21.89 26.25
C LEU A 560 4.81 -20.48 26.84
N LEU A 561 3.71 -19.78 26.54
CA LEU A 561 3.41 -18.47 27.09
C LEU A 561 3.05 -18.58 28.59
N ALA A 562 3.46 -17.57 29.37
CA ALA A 562 2.98 -17.43 30.74
C ALA A 562 1.46 -17.11 30.75
N ASP A 563 0.76 -17.39 31.86
CA ASP A 563 -0.70 -17.25 31.96
C ASP A 563 -1.22 -15.85 31.60
N ASP A 564 -0.50 -14.81 31.97
CA ASP A 564 -0.85 -13.42 31.61
C ASP A 564 -0.62 -13.13 30.13
N GLN A 565 0.47 -13.63 29.56
CA GLN A 565 0.78 -13.51 28.13
C GLN A 565 -0.23 -14.32 27.30
N HIS A 566 -0.64 -15.49 27.75
CA HIS A 566 -1.59 -16.34 27.06
C HIS A 566 -2.96 -15.66 26.91
N ARG A 567 -3.45 -14.99 27.95
CA ARG A 567 -4.70 -14.20 27.88
C ARG A 567 -4.63 -13.05 26.85
N VAL A 568 -3.47 -12.37 26.78
CA VAL A 568 -3.27 -11.29 25.79
C VAL A 568 -3.16 -11.89 24.38
N TYR A 569 -2.44 -13.01 24.24
CA TYR A 569 -2.31 -13.74 22.98
C TYR A 569 -3.67 -14.14 22.41
N GLU A 570 -4.54 -14.78 23.21
CA GLU A 570 -5.87 -15.21 22.77
C GLU A 570 -6.71 -14.02 22.24
N LYS A 571 -6.73 -12.91 22.99
CA LYS A 571 -7.42 -11.67 22.56
C LYS A 571 -6.85 -11.13 21.24
N THR A 572 -5.53 -11.06 21.14
CA THR A 572 -4.85 -10.50 19.98
C THR A 572 -4.97 -11.41 18.76
N LEU A 573 -4.99 -12.74 18.98
CA LEU A 573 -5.25 -13.70 17.90
C LEU A 573 -6.68 -13.54 17.34
N GLN A 574 -7.66 -13.24 18.19
CA GLN A 574 -9.00 -12.88 17.72
C GLN A 574 -9.01 -11.59 16.89
N GLU A 575 -8.21 -10.56 17.26
CA GLU A 575 -8.04 -9.36 16.45
C GLU A 575 -7.44 -9.70 15.07
N TYR A 576 -6.47 -10.64 15.01
CA TYR A 576 -5.91 -11.12 13.73
C TYR A 576 -6.97 -11.83 12.88
N VAL A 577 -7.71 -12.78 13.49
CA VAL A 577 -8.77 -13.50 12.78
C VAL A 577 -9.81 -12.52 12.23
N ALA A 578 -10.24 -11.55 13.03
CA ALA A 578 -11.19 -10.52 12.59
C ALA A 578 -10.66 -9.68 11.40
N ALA A 579 -9.36 -9.34 11.41
CA ALA A 579 -8.73 -8.61 10.30
C ALA A 579 -8.67 -9.46 9.01
N MET A 580 -8.40 -10.75 9.12
CA MET A 580 -8.40 -11.66 7.97
C MET A 580 -9.83 -11.97 7.48
N GLU A 581 -10.81 -12.09 8.37
CA GLU A 581 -12.23 -12.22 8.00
C GLU A 581 -12.77 -10.96 7.33
N TYR A 582 -12.34 -9.77 7.77
CA TYR A 582 -12.67 -8.51 7.10
C TYR A 582 -12.20 -8.51 5.64
N SER A 583 -11.04 -9.09 5.38
CA SER A 583 -10.47 -9.27 4.04
C SER A 583 -10.82 -10.62 3.40
N GLY A 584 -11.82 -11.33 3.95
CA GLY A 584 -12.22 -12.67 3.50
C GLY A 584 -12.95 -12.73 2.16
N ASP A 585 -13.25 -11.56 1.57
CA ASP A 585 -13.68 -11.39 0.17
C ASP A 585 -12.51 -11.40 -0.83
N PHE A 586 -11.25 -11.46 -0.35
CA PHE A 586 -10.03 -11.62 -1.13
C PHE A 586 -9.33 -12.94 -0.81
N ALA A 587 -8.66 -13.50 -1.81
CA ALA A 587 -7.93 -14.76 -1.67
C ALA A 587 -6.89 -14.72 -0.55
N PHE A 588 -6.17 -13.59 -0.35
CA PHE A 588 -5.15 -13.47 0.68
C PHE A 588 -5.70 -13.57 2.11
N GLY A 589 -6.88 -13.01 2.39
CA GLY A 589 -7.51 -13.10 3.71
C GLY A 589 -7.85 -14.56 4.06
N ARG A 590 -8.43 -15.28 3.10
CA ARG A 590 -8.74 -16.71 3.21
C ARG A 590 -7.47 -17.58 3.31
N PHE A 591 -6.46 -17.28 2.49
CA PHE A 591 -5.17 -17.97 2.53
C PHE A 591 -4.50 -17.85 3.91
N ASN A 592 -4.46 -16.64 4.48
CA ASN A 592 -3.86 -16.43 5.80
C ASN A 592 -4.65 -17.12 6.92
N LEU A 593 -5.99 -17.16 6.86
CA LEU A 593 -6.79 -17.97 7.78
C LEU A 593 -6.53 -19.46 7.62
N GLY A 594 -6.38 -19.95 6.39
CA GLY A 594 -6.01 -21.32 6.10
C GLY A 594 -4.67 -21.70 6.76
N ASN A 595 -3.66 -20.85 6.62
CA ASN A 595 -2.35 -21.05 7.24
C ASN A 595 -2.44 -21.04 8.77
N LEU A 596 -3.18 -20.09 9.34
CA LEU A 596 -3.37 -20.02 10.79
C LEU A 596 -4.02 -21.30 11.31
N TYR A 597 -5.13 -21.75 10.70
CA TYR A 597 -5.83 -22.94 11.14
C TYR A 597 -5.03 -24.23 10.94
N ALA A 598 -4.22 -24.32 9.90
CA ALA A 598 -3.26 -25.41 9.73
C ALA A 598 -2.23 -25.43 10.87
N THR A 599 -1.71 -24.26 11.25
CA THR A 599 -0.75 -24.11 12.36
C THR A 599 -1.37 -24.44 13.72
N LEU A 600 -2.67 -24.18 13.91
CA LEU A 600 -3.44 -24.49 15.13
C LEU A 600 -3.96 -25.94 15.18
N ASP A 601 -3.53 -26.82 14.28
CA ASP A 601 -4.02 -28.20 14.14
C ASP A 601 -5.55 -28.29 13.95
N GLN A 602 -6.11 -27.38 13.14
CA GLN A 602 -7.52 -27.34 12.76
C GLN A 602 -7.69 -27.61 11.26
N PRO A 603 -7.36 -28.81 10.78
CA PRO A 603 -7.21 -29.09 9.34
C PRO A 603 -8.49 -28.88 8.53
N GLN A 604 -9.68 -29.12 9.12
CA GLN A 604 -10.96 -28.91 8.42
C GLN A 604 -11.18 -27.43 8.11
N ARG A 605 -10.94 -26.54 9.08
CA ARG A 605 -11.04 -25.09 8.90
C ARG A 605 -9.98 -24.56 7.92
N ALA A 606 -8.79 -25.14 7.94
CA ALA A 606 -7.74 -24.82 6.99
C ALA A 606 -8.14 -25.16 5.56
N VAL A 607 -8.66 -26.40 5.32
CA VAL A 607 -9.19 -26.83 4.01
C VAL A 607 -10.30 -25.91 3.52
N GLU A 608 -11.28 -25.56 4.38
CA GLU A 608 -12.37 -24.64 4.02
C GLU A 608 -11.84 -23.29 3.54
N ASN A 609 -10.86 -22.72 4.25
CA ASN A 609 -10.34 -21.42 3.92
C ASN A 609 -9.43 -21.45 2.67
N PHE A 610 -8.59 -22.47 2.48
CA PHE A 610 -7.81 -22.61 1.24
C PHE A 610 -8.71 -22.83 0.02
N LYS A 611 -9.77 -23.64 0.12
CA LYS A 611 -10.76 -23.81 -0.94
C LYS A 611 -11.47 -22.50 -1.26
N ALA A 612 -11.84 -21.72 -0.24
CA ALA A 612 -12.45 -20.40 -0.44
C ALA A 612 -11.47 -19.42 -1.13
N ALA A 613 -10.17 -19.46 -0.79
CA ALA A 613 -9.16 -18.65 -1.46
C ALA A 613 -9.06 -18.99 -2.95
N ILE A 614 -9.02 -20.28 -3.31
CA ILE A 614 -8.96 -20.77 -4.69
C ILE A 614 -10.25 -20.42 -5.45
N GLN A 615 -11.41 -20.44 -4.79
CA GLN A 615 -12.68 -20.07 -5.41
C GLN A 615 -12.77 -18.57 -5.74
N ILE A 616 -12.12 -17.71 -4.91
CA ILE A 616 -12.06 -16.25 -5.14
C ILE A 616 -11.07 -15.94 -6.27
N ASP A 617 -9.93 -16.64 -6.27
CA ASP A 617 -8.85 -16.48 -7.25
C ASP A 617 -8.27 -17.87 -7.56
N ASP A 618 -8.64 -18.39 -8.71
CA ASP A 618 -8.20 -19.71 -9.19
C ASP A 618 -6.71 -19.77 -9.54
N GLN A 619 -6.07 -18.62 -9.73
CA GLN A 619 -4.63 -18.49 -9.96
C GLN A 619 -3.83 -18.37 -8.65
N SER A 620 -4.49 -18.44 -7.50
CA SER A 620 -3.83 -18.43 -6.19
C SER A 620 -3.03 -19.73 -5.95
N TYR A 621 -1.90 -19.87 -6.66
CA TYR A 621 -1.04 -21.07 -6.51
C TYR A 621 -0.57 -21.31 -5.07
N PRO A 622 -0.29 -20.29 -4.21
CA PRO A 622 0.09 -20.58 -2.82
C PRO A 622 -1.01 -21.31 -2.04
N ALA A 623 -2.28 -20.96 -2.29
CA ALA A 623 -3.42 -21.64 -1.66
C ALA A 623 -3.55 -23.08 -2.16
N LYS A 624 -3.37 -23.32 -3.47
CA LYS A 624 -3.37 -24.68 -4.05
C LYS A 624 -2.26 -25.55 -3.47
N VAL A 625 -1.04 -24.99 -3.37
CA VAL A 625 0.13 -25.72 -2.81
C VAL A 625 -0.09 -26.08 -1.34
N ASN A 626 -0.51 -25.12 -0.51
CA ASN A 626 -0.74 -25.36 0.91
C ASN A 626 -1.89 -26.34 1.16
N LEU A 627 -2.96 -26.26 0.34
CA LEU A 627 -4.05 -27.23 0.38
C LEU A 627 -3.58 -28.64 -0.02
N ALA A 628 -2.73 -28.75 -1.05
CA ALA A 628 -2.17 -30.01 -1.48
C ALA A 628 -1.30 -30.64 -0.37
N MET A 629 -0.42 -29.84 0.25
CA MET A 629 0.40 -30.30 1.38
C MET A 629 -0.46 -30.78 2.56
N LEU A 630 -1.52 -30.07 2.86
CA LEU A 630 -2.46 -30.45 3.93
C LEU A 630 -3.22 -31.74 3.56
N HIS A 631 -3.66 -31.90 2.31
CA HIS A 631 -4.27 -33.14 1.83
C HIS A 631 -3.30 -34.33 1.92
N ALA A 632 -2.03 -34.16 1.52
CA ALA A 632 -1.01 -35.20 1.67
C ALA A 632 -0.80 -35.61 3.14
N GLN A 633 -0.72 -34.65 4.07
CA GLN A 633 -0.64 -34.92 5.51
C GLN A 633 -1.86 -35.69 6.05
N MET A 634 -3.02 -35.48 5.44
CA MET A 634 -4.26 -36.20 5.76
C MET A 634 -4.40 -37.54 5.04
N GLY A 635 -3.39 -37.99 4.27
CA GLY A 635 -3.43 -39.21 3.48
C GLY A 635 -4.30 -39.15 2.21
N ARG A 636 -4.66 -37.95 1.76
CA ARG A 636 -5.49 -37.70 0.57
C ARG A 636 -4.62 -37.38 -0.63
N ASN A 637 -3.70 -38.31 -0.96
CA ASN A 637 -2.66 -38.07 -1.96
C ASN A 637 -3.18 -37.75 -3.35
N GLY A 638 -4.29 -38.36 -3.79
CA GLY A 638 -4.87 -38.08 -5.10
C GLY A 638 -5.39 -36.62 -5.28
N GLU A 639 -5.99 -36.05 -4.21
CA GLU A 639 -6.41 -34.65 -4.19
C GLU A 639 -5.18 -33.72 -4.19
N ALA A 640 -4.12 -34.08 -3.43
CA ALA A 640 -2.87 -33.34 -3.41
C ALA A 640 -2.17 -33.33 -4.77
N GLU A 641 -2.09 -34.50 -5.42
CA GLU A 641 -1.50 -34.65 -6.75
C GLU A 641 -2.21 -33.78 -7.80
N THR A 642 -3.56 -33.79 -7.79
CA THR A 642 -4.35 -32.99 -8.72
C THR A 642 -3.99 -31.50 -8.62
N LEU A 643 -3.98 -30.95 -7.40
CA LEU A 643 -3.65 -29.54 -7.19
C LEU A 643 -2.20 -29.18 -7.57
N LEU A 644 -1.23 -30.03 -7.23
CA LEU A 644 0.18 -29.78 -7.60
C LEU A 644 0.38 -29.86 -9.12
N ARG A 645 -0.29 -30.77 -9.82
CA ARG A 645 -0.24 -30.85 -11.28
C ARG A 645 -0.83 -29.62 -11.95
N GLU A 646 -1.95 -29.09 -11.45
CA GLU A 646 -2.52 -27.83 -11.92
C GLU A 646 -1.49 -26.70 -11.83
N VAL A 647 -0.86 -26.55 -10.66
CA VAL A 647 0.15 -25.49 -10.43
C VAL A 647 1.35 -25.65 -11.34
N VAL A 648 1.91 -26.87 -11.45
CA VAL A 648 3.09 -27.15 -12.30
C VAL A 648 2.78 -26.93 -13.78
N THR A 649 1.55 -27.19 -14.21
CA THR A 649 1.13 -26.95 -15.60
C THR A 649 1.04 -25.46 -15.91
N ALA A 650 0.49 -24.66 -14.98
CA ALA A 650 0.33 -23.23 -15.15
C ALA A 650 1.67 -22.46 -14.95
N PHE A 651 2.52 -22.95 -14.03
CA PHE A 651 3.78 -22.31 -13.62
C PHE A 651 4.93 -23.34 -13.58
N PRO A 652 5.43 -23.79 -14.72
CA PRO A 652 6.44 -24.86 -14.80
C PRO A 652 7.78 -24.49 -14.17
N GLU A 653 8.07 -23.21 -13.97
CA GLU A 653 9.28 -22.67 -13.33
C GLU A 653 9.21 -22.62 -11.81
N LEU A 654 8.09 -22.97 -11.18
CA LEU A 654 8.00 -23.09 -9.73
C LEU A 654 8.67 -24.40 -9.26
N TYR A 655 9.99 -24.37 -9.19
CA TYR A 655 10.80 -25.56 -8.92
C TYR A 655 10.58 -26.18 -7.55
N ASP A 656 10.17 -25.40 -6.54
CA ASP A 656 9.78 -25.92 -5.22
C ASP A 656 8.48 -26.74 -5.30
N VAL A 657 7.56 -26.37 -6.20
CA VAL A 657 6.32 -27.13 -6.46
C VAL A 657 6.64 -28.39 -7.27
N GLN A 658 7.54 -28.30 -8.26
CA GLN A 658 8.08 -29.48 -8.96
C GLN A 658 8.67 -30.48 -7.98
N TYR A 659 9.45 -29.99 -6.99
CA TYR A 659 10.01 -30.82 -5.94
C TYR A 659 8.92 -31.50 -5.09
N SER A 660 7.92 -30.73 -4.65
CA SER A 660 6.82 -31.25 -3.84
C SER A 660 6.01 -32.32 -4.58
N LEU A 661 5.68 -32.08 -5.86
CA LEU A 661 5.00 -33.06 -6.70
C LEU A 661 5.85 -34.31 -6.91
N GLY A 662 7.17 -34.15 -7.15
CA GLY A 662 8.08 -35.26 -7.30
C GLY A 662 8.18 -36.17 -6.07
N LEU A 663 8.17 -35.58 -4.87
CA LEU A 663 8.14 -36.35 -3.61
C LEU A 663 6.82 -37.12 -3.44
N LEU A 664 5.69 -36.46 -3.68
CA LEU A 664 4.36 -37.09 -3.59
C LEU A 664 4.25 -38.28 -4.55
N LEU A 665 4.68 -38.11 -5.80
CA LEU A 665 4.69 -39.18 -6.80
C LEU A 665 5.61 -40.36 -6.44
N ALA A 666 6.76 -40.05 -5.81
CA ALA A 666 7.67 -41.11 -5.31
C ALA A 666 7.00 -41.89 -4.16
N GLU A 667 6.30 -41.25 -3.25
CA GLU A 667 5.52 -41.89 -2.18
C GLU A 667 4.42 -42.79 -2.77
N GLU A 668 3.77 -42.36 -3.80
CA GLU A 668 2.75 -43.12 -4.55
C GLU A 668 3.34 -44.20 -5.47
N LYS A 669 4.67 -44.38 -5.46
CA LYS A 669 5.42 -45.36 -6.28
C LYS A 669 5.31 -45.06 -7.81
N LYS A 670 5.00 -43.85 -8.21
CA LYS A 670 5.01 -43.36 -9.61
C LYS A 670 6.42 -42.87 -9.97
N TYR A 671 7.41 -43.75 -9.83
CA TYR A 671 8.83 -43.38 -9.80
C TYR A 671 9.35 -42.70 -11.08
N LEU A 672 8.87 -43.08 -12.27
CA LEU A 672 9.31 -42.46 -13.53
C LEU A 672 8.78 -41.01 -13.70
N GLU A 673 7.59 -40.74 -13.21
CA GLU A 673 7.04 -39.38 -13.19
C GLU A 673 7.75 -38.56 -12.10
N ALA A 674 7.98 -39.15 -10.91
CA ALA A 674 8.73 -38.54 -9.84
C ALA A 674 10.13 -38.08 -10.28
N GLU A 675 10.84 -38.94 -11.07
CA GLU A 675 12.14 -38.60 -11.66
C GLU A 675 12.05 -37.31 -12.50
N THR A 676 11.04 -37.20 -13.36
CA THR A 676 10.87 -36.04 -14.24
C THR A 676 10.78 -34.75 -13.44
N HIS A 677 9.95 -34.73 -12.39
CA HIS A 677 9.68 -33.55 -11.57
C HIS A 677 10.86 -33.23 -10.63
N LEU A 678 11.48 -34.25 -9.99
CA LEU A 678 12.66 -34.04 -9.16
C LEU A 678 13.88 -33.59 -9.99
N ALA A 679 14.07 -34.09 -11.20
CA ALA A 679 15.12 -33.61 -12.09
C ALA A 679 14.89 -32.18 -12.58
N SER A 680 13.63 -31.79 -12.80
CA SER A 680 13.26 -30.39 -13.08
C SER A 680 13.60 -29.49 -11.88
N ALA A 681 13.19 -29.90 -10.68
CA ALA A 681 13.50 -29.17 -9.45
C ALA A 681 15.01 -28.99 -9.26
N ALA A 682 15.82 -30.05 -9.47
CA ALA A 682 17.28 -30.00 -9.33
C ALA A 682 17.95 -29.05 -10.35
N ARG A 683 17.36 -28.85 -11.53
CA ARG A 683 17.86 -27.86 -12.50
C ARG A 683 17.61 -26.42 -12.05
N GLY A 684 16.44 -26.16 -11.46
CA GLY A 684 16.04 -24.82 -11.05
C GLY A 684 16.55 -24.44 -9.64
N ILE A 685 16.89 -25.42 -8.82
CA ILE A 685 17.44 -25.23 -7.46
C ILE A 685 18.82 -25.93 -7.39
N PRO A 686 19.84 -25.43 -8.11
CA PRO A 686 21.13 -26.13 -8.24
C PRO A 686 21.87 -26.27 -6.91
N ASP A 687 21.65 -25.38 -5.96
CA ASP A 687 22.28 -25.36 -4.62
C ASP A 687 21.36 -25.94 -3.52
N GLY A 688 20.35 -26.76 -3.92
CA GLY A 688 19.39 -27.36 -3.01
C GLY A 688 19.82 -28.76 -2.51
N PRO A 689 20.52 -28.92 -1.38
CA PRO A 689 21.01 -30.22 -0.93
C PRO A 689 19.93 -31.29 -0.82
N ARG A 690 18.76 -30.93 -0.29
CA ARG A 690 17.62 -31.86 -0.14
C ARG A 690 17.05 -32.32 -1.49
N VAL A 691 17.03 -31.44 -2.47
CA VAL A 691 16.51 -31.76 -3.82
C VAL A 691 17.45 -32.80 -4.46
N HIS A 692 18.75 -32.56 -4.44
CA HIS A 692 19.76 -33.47 -4.97
C HIS A 692 19.84 -34.79 -4.21
N PHE A 693 19.67 -34.75 -2.88
CA PHE A 693 19.64 -35.96 -2.05
C PHE A 693 18.46 -36.86 -2.44
N ASN A 694 17.23 -36.32 -2.50
CA ASN A 694 16.04 -37.11 -2.83
C ASN A 694 16.06 -37.61 -4.28
N LEU A 695 16.54 -36.81 -5.23
CA LEU A 695 16.76 -37.25 -6.61
C LEU A 695 17.80 -38.37 -6.67
N GLY A 696 18.87 -38.26 -5.91
CA GLY A 696 19.91 -39.30 -5.83
C GLY A 696 19.38 -40.62 -5.28
N LEU A 697 18.56 -40.57 -4.22
CA LEU A 697 17.91 -41.79 -3.68
C LEU A 697 16.96 -42.42 -4.72
N LEU A 698 16.22 -41.61 -5.46
CA LEU A 698 15.33 -42.09 -6.52
C LEU A 698 16.12 -42.73 -7.66
N TYR A 699 17.24 -42.14 -8.08
CA TYR A 699 18.13 -42.73 -9.09
C TYR A 699 18.73 -44.06 -8.64
N ASP A 700 19.14 -44.15 -7.39
CA ASP A 700 19.66 -45.42 -6.81
C ASP A 700 18.59 -46.52 -6.83
N TYR A 701 17.36 -46.16 -6.40
CA TYR A 701 16.21 -47.09 -6.44
C TYR A 701 15.89 -47.57 -7.87
N LEU A 702 16.05 -46.69 -8.86
CA LEU A 702 15.80 -47.00 -10.29
C LEU A 702 16.98 -47.71 -10.95
N GLY A 703 18.05 -48.01 -10.23
CA GLY A 703 19.27 -48.69 -10.75
C GLY A 703 20.15 -47.78 -11.61
N LYS A 704 19.99 -46.46 -11.53
CA LYS A 704 20.76 -45.44 -12.28
C LYS A 704 21.98 -44.95 -11.51
N GLY A 705 22.92 -45.87 -11.19
CA GLY A 705 24.03 -45.66 -10.26
C GLY A 705 24.91 -44.43 -10.53
N GLN A 706 25.27 -44.14 -11.81
CA GLN A 706 26.08 -42.97 -12.14
C GLN A 706 25.33 -41.65 -11.86
N GLN A 707 24.01 -41.61 -12.15
CA GLN A 707 23.19 -40.46 -11.88
C GLN A 707 22.94 -40.25 -10.39
N ALA A 708 22.81 -41.38 -9.65
CA ALA A 708 22.69 -41.38 -8.21
C ALA A 708 23.93 -40.78 -7.55
N GLU A 709 25.14 -41.26 -7.92
CA GLU A 709 26.41 -40.74 -7.40
C GLU A 709 26.57 -39.24 -7.70
N ALA A 710 26.26 -38.82 -8.93
CA ALA A 710 26.33 -37.39 -9.33
C ALA A 710 25.37 -36.51 -8.52
N ALA A 711 24.14 -36.94 -8.29
CA ALA A 711 23.17 -36.21 -7.52
C ALA A 711 23.54 -36.16 -6.01
N LEU A 712 23.92 -37.30 -5.43
CA LEU A 712 24.33 -37.37 -4.01
C LEU A 712 25.58 -36.55 -3.74
N SER A 713 26.52 -36.50 -4.68
CA SER A 713 27.72 -35.64 -4.56
C SER A 713 27.41 -34.14 -4.56
N ARG A 714 26.30 -33.73 -5.19
CA ARG A 714 25.81 -32.35 -5.14
C ARG A 714 25.01 -32.04 -3.86
N ALA A 715 24.55 -33.05 -3.18
CA ALA A 715 23.82 -32.90 -1.92
C ALA A 715 24.73 -32.65 -0.71
N VAL A 716 26.05 -32.93 -0.82
CA VAL A 716 27.09 -32.72 0.19
C VAL A 716 27.79 -31.39 -0.04
#